data_1f5ae5f6dc667726cb50d10d7f7ca4bc
#
_entry.id   1f5ae5f6dc667726cb50d10d7f7ca4bc
#
_cell.length_a   1.000
_cell.length_b   1.000
_cell.length_c   1.000
_cell.angle_alpha   90.00
_cell.angle_beta   90.00
_cell.angle_gamma   90.00
#
_symmetry.space_group_name_H-M   'P 1'
#
loop_
_entity.id
_entity.type
_entity.pdbx_description
1 polymer ?
#
loop_
_entity_poly.entity_id
_entity_poly.type
_entity_poly.pdbx_seq_one_letter_code
_entity_poly.pdbx_strand_id
1 'polypeptide(L)'
;MSLSLGIDTGGTFTDAVLFDPGRGVVAAAKRLTTKHDLALGIGAAIDAVLEQHPAEIAFVGLSTTLATNAVVEGQGNPACLILIGYPEAALDRAGLREAIGGDPVVAVAGGHRPSGEEQAPLDLDAVRAAVLRHAPAVTAFAVAGYFAVRNPAHEQAVRDLVDDLTGKPVTCGHELTSGLDAPRRALTALLNARLIPLTASLIRAVRGRLDARGIKAPLMVVKGDGSLIADRFALARPVETVLSGPAASVVGARWLTGREDCFVSDIGGTTTDIAILKDGRPLVNREGAQVGGWRTMVEAVEIRTFGLGGDSEVRIEPGIGLAVGPRRSVPLSLLAHQHPEMLAALRRQADRAEGISLDGRFALRLRALDTDTLSPPERRIWDALADGPQPLETVLSSHLLDRPLERLVARGLVILSGFTPTDAAHVLGLHGGWSRDAALLGAALWARRPAEPGWTPPVDAEAFARSVLERLTADSALALVEAALARDGVADPAREARGLLPRRAVAGDPAASDLLRPTLALGLPLVGIGASAATYYPEIARRLGTESVVPEHAGVTNAIGAVASGVLQRAIVTITAPEEGRFRVHAPAGIRTFGSLEEAAAHAEAEARGRAEALAREAGGQEVAVTVTRADRVVSMAGGLDLFVESTVTATAAGRPRMG
;
A
#
# COMPACT_ATOMS: atom_id res chain seq x y z
N MET A 1 22.41 -25.39 -7.60
CA MET A 1 21.40 -24.44 -8.10
C MET A 1 21.14 -23.45 -6.98
N SER A 2 21.39 -22.19 -7.21
CA SER A 2 21.16 -21.15 -6.20
C SER A 2 19.69 -20.73 -6.23
N LEU A 3 18.99 -20.87 -5.11
CA LEU A 3 17.59 -20.46 -4.95
C LEU A 3 17.50 -19.00 -4.51
N SER A 4 16.36 -18.37 -4.74
CA SER A 4 16.03 -17.07 -4.20
C SER A 4 15.03 -17.22 -3.05
N LEU A 5 15.15 -16.38 -2.03
CA LEU A 5 14.24 -16.37 -0.88
C LEU A 5 13.36 -15.11 -0.96
N GLY A 6 12.07 -15.29 -1.25
CA GLY A 6 11.07 -14.24 -1.22
C GLY A 6 10.41 -14.13 0.14
N ILE A 7 10.27 -12.92 0.65
CA ILE A 7 9.63 -12.63 1.93
C ILE A 7 8.60 -11.53 1.70
N ASP A 8 7.38 -11.70 2.18
CA ASP A 8 6.40 -10.63 2.31
C ASP A 8 5.97 -10.49 3.76
N THR A 9 6.14 -9.29 4.33
CA THR A 9 5.72 -8.99 5.70
C THR A 9 4.48 -8.10 5.67
N GLY A 10 3.31 -8.73 5.73
CA GLY A 10 2.03 -8.05 5.81
C GLY A 10 1.59 -7.73 7.24
N GLY A 11 0.45 -7.04 7.37
CA GLY A 11 -0.12 -6.67 8.68
C GLY A 11 -0.65 -7.85 9.50
N THR A 12 -0.96 -9.00 8.87
CA THR A 12 -1.55 -10.19 9.51
C THR A 12 -0.65 -11.42 9.37
N PHE A 13 -0.10 -11.65 8.20
CA PHE A 13 0.76 -12.79 7.89
C PHE A 13 2.09 -12.32 7.33
N THR A 14 3.12 -13.13 7.58
CA THR A 14 4.42 -13.08 6.94
C THR A 14 4.57 -14.34 6.10
N ASP A 15 4.80 -14.15 4.81
CA ASP A 15 4.96 -15.20 3.83
C ASP A 15 6.44 -15.36 3.46
N ALA A 16 6.89 -16.60 3.25
CA ALA A 16 8.20 -16.90 2.71
C ALA A 16 8.09 -17.92 1.59
N VAL A 17 8.88 -17.75 0.53
CA VAL A 17 8.98 -18.71 -0.58
C VAL A 17 10.42 -18.96 -0.93
N LEU A 18 10.78 -20.23 -1.20
CA LEU A 18 11.98 -20.60 -1.93
C LEU A 18 11.64 -20.72 -3.40
N PHE A 19 12.40 -20.05 -4.23
CA PHE A 19 12.09 -19.83 -5.61
C PHE A 19 13.28 -20.18 -6.51
N ASP A 20 13.01 -20.98 -7.54
CA ASP A 20 13.94 -21.32 -8.62
C ASP A 20 13.42 -20.71 -9.92
N PRO A 21 14.21 -19.87 -10.63
CA PRO A 21 13.75 -19.24 -11.88
C PRO A 21 13.31 -20.23 -12.96
N GLY A 22 13.83 -21.46 -12.97
CA GLY A 22 13.49 -22.49 -13.95
C GLY A 22 12.39 -23.47 -13.52
N ARG A 23 12.20 -23.66 -12.20
CA ARG A 23 11.24 -24.63 -11.64
C ARG A 23 10.04 -23.98 -10.95
N GLY A 24 10.14 -22.70 -10.63
CA GLY A 24 9.11 -21.99 -9.89
C GLY A 24 9.26 -22.10 -8.36
N VAL A 25 8.14 -22.14 -7.67
CA VAL A 25 8.09 -22.25 -6.21
C VAL A 25 8.51 -23.64 -5.77
N VAL A 26 9.58 -23.70 -4.97
CA VAL A 26 10.14 -24.95 -4.42
C VAL A 26 9.52 -25.26 -3.05
N ALA A 27 9.37 -24.22 -2.22
CA ALA A 27 8.70 -24.30 -0.92
C ALA A 27 8.01 -22.98 -0.60
N ALA A 28 6.93 -23.03 0.15
CA ALA A 28 6.22 -21.85 0.63
C ALA A 28 5.77 -22.05 2.07
N ALA A 29 5.80 -20.98 2.86
CA ALA A 29 5.29 -20.97 4.23
C ALA A 29 4.61 -19.65 4.53
N LYS A 30 3.56 -19.74 5.37
CA LYS A 30 2.80 -18.60 5.89
C LYS A 30 2.80 -18.67 7.41
N ARG A 31 3.14 -17.56 8.09
CA ARG A 31 3.16 -17.43 9.55
C ARG A 31 2.46 -16.15 9.97
N LEU A 32 1.91 -16.12 11.19
CA LEU A 32 1.33 -14.89 11.73
C LEU A 32 2.42 -13.83 11.94
N THR A 33 2.13 -12.60 11.53
CA THR A 33 3.03 -11.47 11.78
C THR A 33 3.00 -11.08 13.25
N THR A 34 4.16 -11.01 13.88
CA THR A 34 4.33 -10.60 15.26
C THR A 34 4.59 -9.10 15.32
N LYS A 35 3.53 -8.28 15.52
CA LYS A 35 3.61 -6.81 15.42
C LYS A 35 4.57 -6.15 16.41
N HIS A 36 4.77 -6.75 17.59
CA HIS A 36 5.69 -6.22 18.60
C HIS A 36 7.15 -6.56 18.31
N ASP A 37 7.41 -7.62 17.51
CA ASP A 37 8.73 -8.02 17.03
C ASP A 37 8.61 -8.72 15.68
N LEU A 38 8.76 -7.95 14.61
CA LEU A 38 8.67 -8.46 13.23
C LEU A 38 9.69 -9.58 12.95
N ALA A 39 10.83 -9.58 13.66
CA ALA A 39 11.87 -10.57 13.48
C ALA A 39 11.41 -11.99 13.84
N LEU A 40 10.46 -12.15 14.75
CA LEU A 40 9.92 -13.48 15.14
C LEU A 40 9.11 -14.09 14.01
N GLY A 41 8.14 -13.37 13.46
CA GLY A 41 7.32 -13.86 12.35
C GLY A 41 8.14 -14.13 11.08
N ILE A 42 9.06 -13.21 10.74
CA ILE A 42 9.99 -13.36 9.61
C ILE A 42 10.89 -14.59 9.82
N GLY A 43 11.48 -14.73 11.01
CA GLY A 43 12.32 -15.89 11.34
C GLY A 43 11.57 -17.20 11.20
N ALA A 44 10.36 -17.31 11.75
CA ALA A 44 9.54 -18.51 11.67
C ALA A 44 9.11 -18.87 10.24
N ALA A 45 8.87 -17.86 9.38
CA ALA A 45 8.55 -18.10 7.98
C ALA A 45 9.78 -18.60 7.19
N ILE A 46 10.96 -17.99 7.42
CA ILE A 46 12.24 -18.42 6.81
C ILE A 46 12.58 -19.86 7.24
N ASP A 47 12.49 -20.16 8.54
CA ASP A 47 12.80 -21.50 9.06
C ASP A 47 11.92 -22.55 8.40
N ALA A 48 10.64 -22.30 8.29
CA ALA A 48 9.69 -23.27 7.74
C ALA A 48 9.96 -23.64 6.27
N VAL A 49 10.51 -22.73 5.45
CA VAL A 49 10.88 -23.05 4.07
C VAL A 49 12.27 -23.68 3.96
N LEU A 50 13.23 -23.30 4.83
CA LEU A 50 14.58 -23.85 4.82
C LEU A 50 14.66 -25.23 5.46
N GLU A 51 13.84 -25.54 6.46
CA GLU A 51 13.74 -26.90 7.04
C GLU A 51 13.26 -27.92 6.02
N GLN A 52 12.32 -27.51 5.13
CA GLN A 52 11.83 -28.39 4.06
C GLN A 52 12.87 -28.58 2.95
N HIS A 53 13.63 -27.53 2.63
CA HIS A 53 14.60 -27.51 1.52
C HIS A 53 15.84 -26.70 1.91
N PRO A 54 16.84 -27.32 2.56
CA PRO A 54 18.13 -26.66 2.80
C PRO A 54 18.78 -26.29 1.46
N ALA A 55 19.08 -25.00 1.27
CA ALA A 55 19.55 -24.49 0.00
C ALA A 55 20.51 -23.32 0.16
N GLU A 56 21.41 -23.16 -0.79
CA GLU A 56 22.19 -21.93 -0.95
C GLU A 56 21.33 -20.84 -1.56
N ILE A 57 21.24 -19.71 -0.89
CA ILE A 57 20.41 -18.57 -1.28
C ILE A 57 21.24 -17.57 -2.08
N ALA A 58 20.83 -17.30 -3.32
CA ALA A 58 21.51 -16.37 -4.23
C ALA A 58 21.15 -14.89 -3.94
N PHE A 59 19.88 -14.60 -3.65
CA PHE A 59 19.46 -13.29 -3.14
C PHE A 59 18.16 -13.42 -2.34
N VAL A 60 17.87 -12.40 -1.56
CA VAL A 60 16.65 -12.29 -0.76
C VAL A 60 15.84 -11.10 -1.25
N GLY A 61 14.59 -11.32 -1.63
CA GLY A 61 13.62 -10.27 -1.97
C GLY A 61 12.67 -10.03 -0.81
N LEU A 62 12.48 -8.77 -0.42
CA LEU A 62 11.59 -8.37 0.68
C LEU A 62 10.50 -7.44 0.16
N SER A 63 9.24 -7.83 0.33
CA SER A 63 8.07 -6.98 0.22
C SER A 63 7.51 -6.68 1.61
N THR A 64 6.93 -5.50 1.82
CA THR A 64 6.39 -5.11 3.13
C THR A 64 5.30 -4.06 3.02
N THR A 65 4.29 -4.15 3.87
CA THR A 65 3.27 -3.11 4.04
C THR A 65 3.64 -2.06 5.10
N LEU A 66 4.86 -2.14 5.69
CA LEU A 66 5.26 -1.30 6.82
C LEU A 66 5.19 0.20 6.49
N ALA A 67 5.78 0.63 5.36
CA ALA A 67 5.79 2.04 4.95
C ALA A 67 4.37 2.54 4.65
N THR A 68 3.57 1.74 3.97
CA THR A 68 2.16 2.06 3.66
C THR A 68 1.34 2.24 4.93
N ASN A 69 1.44 1.27 5.86
CA ASN A 69 0.70 1.32 7.12
C ASN A 69 1.14 2.50 7.98
N ALA A 70 2.44 2.79 8.06
CA ALA A 70 2.95 3.92 8.81
C ALA A 70 2.39 5.26 8.29
N VAL A 71 2.30 5.44 6.97
CA VAL A 71 1.71 6.65 6.38
C VAL A 71 0.20 6.71 6.62
N VAL A 72 -0.53 5.60 6.44
CA VAL A 72 -2.00 5.51 6.64
C VAL A 72 -2.39 5.78 8.10
N GLU A 73 -1.64 5.22 9.04
CA GLU A 73 -1.91 5.31 10.48
C GLU A 73 -1.31 6.59 11.11
N GLY A 74 -0.65 7.43 10.31
CA GLY A 74 0.06 8.61 10.81
C GLY A 74 1.21 8.26 11.77
N GLN A 75 1.75 7.04 11.64
CA GLN A 75 2.88 6.56 12.43
C GLN A 75 4.18 6.95 11.73
N GLY A 76 5.15 7.40 12.50
CA GLY A 76 6.45 7.79 11.99
C GLY A 76 7.28 8.40 13.11
N ASN A 77 8.57 8.47 12.90
CA ASN A 77 9.45 9.11 13.85
C ASN A 77 9.47 10.63 13.61
N PRO A 78 9.60 11.46 14.65
CA PRO A 78 9.68 12.91 14.48
C PRO A 78 10.80 13.33 13.52
N ALA A 79 10.49 14.23 12.57
CA ALA A 79 11.45 14.78 11.62
C ALA A 79 11.35 16.31 11.55
N CYS A 80 12.45 17.00 11.34
CA CYS A 80 12.46 18.44 11.13
C CYS A 80 12.40 18.75 9.63
N LEU A 81 11.42 19.56 9.21
CA LEU A 81 11.29 20.02 7.83
C LEU A 81 11.94 21.40 7.66
N ILE A 82 12.97 21.48 6.82
CA ILE A 82 13.63 22.72 6.44
C ILE A 82 13.16 23.15 5.05
N LEU A 83 12.50 24.30 4.97
CA LEU A 83 11.95 24.88 3.74
C LEU A 83 12.80 26.06 3.29
N ILE A 84 13.40 25.96 2.10
CA ILE A 84 14.32 26.97 1.58
C ILE A 84 13.59 27.79 0.50
N GLY A 85 13.36 29.08 0.76
CA GLY A 85 12.73 30.01 -0.19
C GLY A 85 11.24 29.74 -0.43
N TYR A 86 10.56 29.01 0.45
CA TYR A 86 9.11 28.77 0.33
C TYR A 86 8.30 29.97 0.79
N PRO A 87 7.29 30.40 0.01
CA PRO A 87 6.29 31.34 0.50
C PRO A 87 5.38 30.67 1.53
N GLU A 88 4.91 31.39 2.53
CA GLU A 88 4.04 30.85 3.59
C GLU A 88 2.77 30.16 3.04
N ALA A 89 2.17 30.74 2.00
CA ALA A 89 0.99 30.19 1.33
C ALA A 89 1.23 28.80 0.69
N ALA A 90 2.48 28.36 0.52
CA ALA A 90 2.79 27.03 0.02
C ALA A 90 2.47 25.93 1.05
N LEU A 91 2.45 26.26 2.35
CA LEU A 91 2.11 25.32 3.42
C LEU A 91 0.63 24.86 3.35
N ASP A 92 -0.26 25.70 2.82
CA ASP A 92 -1.69 25.41 2.71
C ASP A 92 -2.05 24.61 1.45
N ARG A 93 -1.02 24.18 0.69
CA ARG A 93 -1.19 23.39 -0.53
C ARG A 93 -0.77 21.94 -0.31
N ALA A 94 -1.37 21.04 -1.08
CA ALA A 94 -1.09 19.61 -1.08
C ALA A 94 -1.22 18.90 0.30
N GLY A 95 -1.94 19.49 1.25
CA GLY A 95 -2.08 18.97 2.62
C GLY A 95 -0.79 19.08 3.46
N LEU A 96 0.18 19.90 3.06
CA LEU A 96 1.49 19.95 3.72
C LEU A 96 1.38 20.38 5.18
N ARG A 97 0.55 21.39 5.50
CA ARG A 97 0.33 21.86 6.89
C ARG A 97 -0.23 20.76 7.79
N GLU A 98 -1.21 20.01 7.29
CA GLU A 98 -1.80 18.89 8.04
C GLU A 98 -0.78 17.75 8.21
N ALA A 99 -0.02 17.47 7.17
CA ALA A 99 1.01 16.41 7.21
C ALA A 99 2.14 16.73 8.20
N ILE A 100 2.52 18.00 8.34
CA ILE A 100 3.51 18.44 9.33
C ILE A 100 3.04 18.08 10.74
N GLY A 101 1.78 18.31 11.08
CA GLY A 101 1.23 17.99 12.40
C GLY A 101 2.01 18.70 13.51
N GLY A 102 2.68 17.90 14.38
CA GLY A 102 3.49 18.41 15.50
C GLY A 102 4.99 18.49 15.22
N ASP A 103 5.46 18.15 14.03
CA ASP A 103 6.88 18.17 13.68
C ASP A 103 7.44 19.61 13.54
N PRO A 104 8.71 19.84 13.90
CA PRO A 104 9.35 21.14 13.71
C PRO A 104 9.45 21.51 12.22
N VAL A 105 9.08 22.75 11.90
CA VAL A 105 9.25 23.33 10.57
C VAL A 105 10.06 24.62 10.67
N VAL A 106 11.03 24.76 9.77
CA VAL A 106 11.90 25.95 9.72
C VAL A 106 11.93 26.47 8.29
N ALA A 107 11.49 27.71 8.10
CA ALA A 107 11.62 28.41 6.83
C ALA A 107 12.90 29.28 6.85
N VAL A 108 13.71 29.15 5.80
CA VAL A 108 14.98 29.90 5.64
C VAL A 108 15.01 30.64 4.30
N ALA A 109 15.73 31.75 4.26
CA ALA A 109 15.99 32.47 3.02
C ALA A 109 16.82 31.62 2.04
N GLY A 110 16.62 31.80 0.75
CA GLY A 110 17.27 31.02 -0.30
C GLY A 110 16.33 30.71 -1.45
N GLY A 111 16.55 29.55 -2.06
CA GLY A 111 15.73 29.04 -3.16
C GLY A 111 16.19 29.53 -4.53
N HIS A 112 15.55 29.00 -5.57
CA HIS A 112 15.89 29.28 -6.95
C HIS A 112 14.65 29.76 -7.75
N ARG A 113 14.89 30.35 -8.89
CA ARG A 113 13.85 30.72 -9.88
C ARG A 113 13.55 29.53 -10.80
N PRO A 114 12.48 29.61 -11.60
CA PRO A 114 12.20 28.58 -12.62
C PRO A 114 13.35 28.34 -13.60
N SER A 115 14.18 29.36 -13.81
CA SER A 115 15.39 29.31 -14.66
C SER A 115 16.56 28.55 -13.98
N GLY A 116 16.46 28.21 -12.70
CA GLY A 116 17.54 27.62 -11.90
C GLY A 116 18.54 28.64 -11.33
N GLU A 117 18.34 29.93 -11.60
CA GLU A 117 19.13 31.01 -10.98
C GLU A 117 18.78 31.15 -9.50
N GLU A 118 19.74 31.53 -8.70
CA GLU A 118 19.54 31.80 -7.29
C GLU A 118 18.53 32.95 -7.13
N GLN A 119 17.51 32.74 -6.29
CA GLN A 119 16.51 33.77 -5.98
C GLN A 119 16.99 34.69 -4.86
N ALA A 120 17.60 34.11 -3.85
CA ALA A 120 18.22 34.79 -2.72
C ALA A 120 19.36 33.92 -2.18
N PRO A 121 20.41 34.50 -1.56
CA PRO A 121 21.46 33.73 -0.90
C PRO A 121 20.89 32.81 0.17
N LEU A 122 21.44 31.59 0.29
CA LEU A 122 21.08 30.67 1.35
C LEU A 122 21.56 31.15 2.72
N ASP A 123 20.65 31.25 3.69
CA ASP A 123 20.97 31.61 5.07
C ASP A 123 21.43 30.37 5.86
N LEU A 124 22.72 30.03 5.72
CA LEU A 124 23.33 28.88 6.41
C LEU A 124 23.41 29.08 7.94
N ASP A 125 23.45 30.31 8.45
CA ASP A 125 23.49 30.58 9.88
C ASP A 125 22.12 30.26 10.51
N ALA A 126 21.02 30.66 9.86
CA ALA A 126 19.67 30.27 10.27
C ALA A 126 19.50 28.76 10.24
N VAL A 127 20.00 28.06 9.19
CA VAL A 127 19.96 26.61 9.11
C VAL A 127 20.73 25.99 10.29
N ARG A 128 21.97 26.42 10.57
CA ARG A 128 22.79 25.93 11.68
C ARG A 128 22.07 26.07 13.02
N ALA A 129 21.49 27.26 13.29
CA ALA A 129 20.76 27.51 14.52
C ALA A 129 19.53 26.59 14.66
N ALA A 130 18.78 26.38 13.55
CA ALA A 130 17.63 25.48 13.52
C ALA A 130 18.01 24.02 13.74
N VAL A 131 19.06 23.53 13.08
CA VAL A 131 19.57 22.16 13.23
C VAL A 131 19.96 21.90 14.68
N LEU A 132 20.80 22.75 15.29
CA LEU A 132 21.22 22.60 16.69
C LEU A 132 20.04 22.63 17.68
N ARG A 133 19.01 23.44 17.41
CA ARG A 133 17.79 23.52 18.25
C ARG A 133 16.97 22.24 18.18
N HIS A 134 16.74 21.68 16.99
CA HIS A 134 15.76 20.61 16.78
C HIS A 134 16.37 19.21 16.77
N ALA A 135 17.69 19.08 16.54
CA ALA A 135 18.36 17.78 16.50
C ALA A 135 18.09 16.88 17.71
N PRO A 136 18.00 17.37 18.98
CA PRO A 136 17.73 16.49 20.12
C PRO A 136 16.34 15.83 20.10
N ALA A 137 15.36 16.47 19.44
CA ALA A 137 13.95 16.04 19.44
C ALA A 137 13.54 15.25 18.20
N VAL A 138 14.37 15.19 17.14
CA VAL A 138 14.03 14.54 15.87
C VAL A 138 15.03 13.43 15.52
N THR A 139 14.56 12.49 14.71
CA THR A 139 15.39 11.35 14.27
C THR A 139 16.01 11.55 12.89
N ALA A 140 15.44 12.46 12.07
CA ALA A 140 15.90 12.75 10.72
C ALA A 140 15.52 14.19 10.33
N PHE A 141 16.09 14.66 9.21
CA PHE A 141 15.77 15.94 8.62
C PHE A 141 15.22 15.75 7.19
N ALA A 142 14.24 16.57 6.83
CA ALA A 142 13.76 16.72 5.46
C ALA A 142 14.11 18.13 4.98
N VAL A 143 14.64 18.25 3.77
CA VAL A 143 15.05 19.51 3.17
C VAL A 143 14.33 19.67 1.83
N ALA A 144 13.63 20.80 1.66
CA ALA A 144 12.96 21.09 0.40
C ALA A 144 13.24 22.54 -0.01
N GLY A 145 13.85 22.72 -1.18
CA GLY A 145 14.16 24.01 -1.77
C GLY A 145 13.16 24.39 -2.86
N TYR A 146 12.75 25.66 -2.89
CA TYR A 146 11.91 26.14 -3.99
C TYR A 146 12.70 26.07 -5.29
N PHE A 147 12.15 25.43 -6.31
CA PHE A 147 12.82 25.07 -7.56
C PHE A 147 14.15 24.27 -7.43
N ALA A 148 14.34 23.52 -6.34
CA ALA A 148 15.52 22.68 -6.17
C ALA A 148 15.70 21.62 -7.29
N VAL A 149 14.61 21.22 -7.97
CA VAL A 149 14.66 20.33 -9.15
C VAL A 149 15.30 21.02 -10.38
N ARG A 150 15.41 22.34 -10.38
CA ARG A 150 16.14 23.12 -11.40
C ARG A 150 17.59 23.38 -11.00
N ASN A 151 17.83 23.57 -9.71
CA ASN A 151 19.17 23.73 -9.13
C ASN A 151 19.18 23.21 -7.68
N PRO A 152 19.81 22.06 -7.39
CA PRO A 152 19.78 21.45 -6.06
C PRO A 152 20.79 22.02 -5.07
N ALA A 153 21.62 23.00 -5.46
CA ALA A 153 22.77 23.45 -4.68
C ALA A 153 22.43 23.81 -3.22
N HIS A 154 21.29 24.47 -2.97
CA HIS A 154 20.88 24.86 -1.62
C HIS A 154 20.46 23.64 -0.77
N GLU A 155 19.71 22.67 -1.36
CA GLU A 155 19.37 21.45 -0.62
C GLU A 155 20.62 20.63 -0.28
N GLN A 156 21.60 20.55 -1.21
CA GLN A 156 22.86 19.86 -1.00
C GLN A 156 23.69 20.53 0.11
N ALA A 157 23.81 21.86 0.09
CA ALA A 157 24.53 22.61 1.12
C ALA A 157 23.91 22.42 2.52
N VAL A 158 22.57 22.40 2.62
CA VAL A 158 21.89 22.15 3.88
C VAL A 158 22.07 20.70 4.32
N ARG A 159 22.01 19.71 3.42
CA ARG A 159 22.28 18.30 3.73
C ARG A 159 23.67 18.14 4.33
N ASP A 160 24.69 18.68 3.66
CA ASP A 160 26.08 18.56 4.08
C ASP A 160 26.28 19.21 5.46
N LEU A 161 25.67 20.38 5.70
CA LEU A 161 25.71 21.03 7.02
C LEU A 161 25.02 20.21 8.13
N VAL A 162 23.87 19.59 7.85
CA VAL A 162 23.15 18.74 8.81
C VAL A 162 23.95 17.49 9.13
N ASP A 163 24.55 16.87 8.12
CA ASP A 163 25.40 15.68 8.28
C ASP A 163 26.63 15.99 9.15
N ASP A 164 27.34 17.08 8.84
CA ASP A 164 28.49 17.55 9.62
C ASP A 164 28.14 17.84 11.09
N LEU A 165 26.98 18.41 11.37
CA LEU A 165 26.59 18.80 12.72
C LEU A 165 26.02 17.66 13.55
N THR A 166 25.37 16.68 12.92
CA THR A 166 24.53 15.72 13.65
C THR A 166 24.75 14.26 13.29
N GLY A 167 25.24 13.95 12.11
CA GLY A 167 25.28 12.60 11.53
C GLY A 167 23.91 11.96 11.35
N LYS A 168 22.81 12.74 11.41
CA LYS A 168 21.45 12.23 11.26
C LYS A 168 21.06 12.14 9.78
N PRO A 169 20.19 11.19 9.43
CA PRO A 169 19.68 11.06 8.06
C PRO A 169 19.03 12.35 7.56
N VAL A 170 19.35 12.70 6.33
CA VAL A 170 18.77 13.86 5.63
C VAL A 170 18.12 13.41 4.34
N THR A 171 16.90 13.86 4.10
CA THR A 171 16.20 13.65 2.84
C THR A 171 16.10 14.96 2.08
N CYS A 172 16.69 15.03 0.89
CA CYS A 172 16.55 16.15 -0.03
C CYS A 172 15.39 15.90 -1.01
N GLY A 173 14.52 16.89 -1.19
CA GLY A 173 13.34 16.76 -2.06
C GLY A 173 13.69 16.49 -3.52
N HIS A 174 14.74 17.10 -4.07
CA HIS A 174 15.20 16.90 -5.45
C HIS A 174 15.71 15.47 -5.74
N GLU A 175 16.07 14.71 -4.71
CA GLU A 175 16.52 13.33 -4.88
C GLU A 175 15.37 12.34 -5.05
N LEU A 176 14.17 12.68 -4.58
CA LEU A 176 12.99 11.82 -4.64
C LEU A 176 12.19 11.99 -5.93
N THR A 177 12.23 13.19 -6.51
CA THR A 177 11.46 13.52 -7.71
C THR A 177 12.03 14.70 -8.46
N SER A 178 11.83 14.73 -9.79
CA SER A 178 12.11 15.87 -10.66
C SER A 178 10.91 16.79 -10.88
N GLY A 179 9.76 16.50 -10.27
CA GLY A 179 8.52 17.26 -10.44
C GLY A 179 8.55 18.64 -9.78
N LEU A 180 7.88 19.62 -10.43
CA LEU A 180 7.90 21.03 -10.00
C LEU A 180 7.01 21.34 -8.79
N ASP A 181 6.06 20.49 -8.41
CA ASP A 181 5.14 20.74 -7.29
C ASP A 181 5.91 20.81 -5.96
N ALA A 182 6.37 22.00 -5.60
CA ALA A 182 7.21 22.24 -4.43
C ALA A 182 6.54 21.82 -3.11
N PRO A 183 5.25 22.15 -2.81
CA PRO A 183 4.59 21.70 -1.57
C PRO A 183 4.51 20.18 -1.47
N ARG A 184 4.14 19.50 -2.56
CA ARG A 184 4.04 18.03 -2.58
C ARG A 184 5.42 17.36 -2.50
N ARG A 185 6.46 17.99 -3.04
CA ARG A 185 7.85 17.54 -2.89
C ARG A 185 8.31 17.65 -1.43
N ALA A 186 7.98 18.75 -0.74
CA ALA A 186 8.27 18.92 0.68
C ALA A 186 7.53 17.87 1.54
N LEU A 187 6.25 17.62 1.24
CA LEU A 187 5.46 16.54 1.85
C LEU A 187 6.15 15.18 1.66
N THR A 188 6.56 14.86 0.43
CA THR A 188 7.22 13.57 0.13
C THR A 188 8.53 13.42 0.89
N ALA A 189 9.34 14.49 0.97
CA ALA A 189 10.58 14.49 1.73
C ALA A 189 10.34 14.30 3.24
N LEU A 190 9.32 14.94 3.81
CA LEU A 190 8.95 14.77 5.21
C LEU A 190 8.51 13.35 5.52
N LEU A 191 7.63 12.77 4.68
CA LEU A 191 7.20 11.38 4.83
C LEU A 191 8.37 10.41 4.72
N ASN A 192 9.31 10.64 3.78
CA ASN A 192 10.52 9.84 3.67
C ASN A 192 11.35 9.88 4.95
N ALA A 193 11.64 11.07 5.48
CA ALA A 193 12.43 11.25 6.69
C ALA A 193 11.83 10.53 7.91
N ARG A 194 10.50 10.57 8.06
CA ARG A 194 9.76 9.85 9.11
C ARG A 194 9.86 8.33 9.02
N LEU A 195 9.95 7.79 7.80
CA LEU A 195 10.00 6.35 7.54
C LEU A 195 11.38 5.73 7.73
N ILE A 196 12.46 6.50 7.68
CA ILE A 196 13.85 6.00 7.75
C ILE A 196 14.07 5.09 8.97
N PRO A 197 13.73 5.49 10.22
CA PRO A 197 14.00 4.65 11.38
C PRO A 197 13.20 3.34 11.39
N LEU A 198 11.97 3.38 10.91
CA LEU A 198 11.10 2.18 10.81
C LEU A 198 11.67 1.17 9.81
N THR A 199 12.05 1.65 8.63
CA THR A 199 12.65 0.81 7.59
C THR A 199 14.00 0.26 8.02
N ALA A 200 14.81 1.06 8.72
CA ALA A 200 16.07 0.61 9.28
C ALA A 200 15.88 -0.50 10.33
N SER A 201 14.84 -0.41 11.15
CA SER A 201 14.51 -1.47 12.11
C SER A 201 14.11 -2.77 11.43
N LEU A 202 13.25 -2.70 10.39
CA LEU A 202 12.85 -3.88 9.61
C LEU A 202 14.04 -4.54 8.92
N ILE A 203 14.87 -3.76 8.19
CA ILE A 203 16.02 -4.29 7.47
C ILE A 203 17.02 -4.95 8.43
N ARG A 204 17.28 -4.34 9.58
CA ARG A 204 18.13 -4.94 10.63
C ARG A 204 17.55 -6.26 11.16
N ALA A 205 16.23 -6.30 11.39
CA ALA A 205 15.56 -7.51 11.84
C ALA A 205 15.70 -8.65 10.81
N VAL A 206 15.47 -8.36 9.52
CA VAL A 206 15.64 -9.34 8.44
C VAL A 206 17.10 -9.80 8.34
N ARG A 207 18.05 -8.86 8.28
CA ARG A 207 19.49 -9.18 8.21
C ARG A 207 19.93 -10.05 9.39
N GLY A 208 19.57 -9.68 10.61
CA GLY A 208 19.94 -10.47 11.81
C GLY A 208 19.39 -11.91 11.75
N ARG A 209 18.22 -12.13 11.17
CA ARG A 209 17.65 -13.48 10.98
C ARG A 209 18.35 -14.25 9.87
N LEU A 210 18.78 -13.60 8.80
CA LEU A 210 19.56 -14.21 7.72
C LEU A 210 20.97 -14.57 8.21
N ASP A 211 21.65 -13.64 8.91
CA ASP A 211 23.00 -13.85 9.44
C ASP A 211 23.05 -15.00 10.45
N ALA A 212 22.05 -15.12 11.32
CA ALA A 212 21.92 -16.23 12.27
C ALA A 212 21.83 -17.61 11.59
N ARG A 213 21.48 -17.64 10.29
CA ARG A 213 21.40 -18.86 9.46
C ARG A 213 22.56 -18.98 8.47
N GLY A 214 23.55 -18.08 8.55
CA GLY A 214 24.70 -18.06 7.62
C GLY A 214 24.36 -17.58 6.21
N ILE A 215 23.17 -17.01 5.99
CA ILE A 215 22.75 -16.50 4.68
C ILE A 215 23.32 -15.09 4.48
N LYS A 216 24.34 -14.99 3.61
CA LYS A 216 25.02 -13.71 3.27
C LYS A 216 24.53 -13.09 1.95
N ALA A 217 23.46 -13.63 1.39
CA ALA A 217 22.91 -13.19 0.12
C ALA A 217 22.52 -11.69 0.14
N PRO A 218 22.60 -10.99 -1.01
CA PRO A 218 22.11 -9.61 -1.14
C PRO A 218 20.63 -9.54 -0.76
N LEU A 219 20.27 -8.50 0.01
CA LEU A 219 18.88 -8.21 0.35
C LEU A 219 18.37 -7.09 -0.57
N MET A 220 17.29 -7.37 -1.28
CA MET A 220 16.59 -6.45 -2.15
C MET A 220 15.20 -6.16 -1.59
N VAL A 221 14.72 -4.94 -1.76
CA VAL A 221 13.40 -4.50 -1.28
C VAL A 221 12.55 -4.10 -2.47
N VAL A 222 11.27 -4.49 -2.47
CA VAL A 222 10.32 -4.12 -3.52
C VAL A 222 9.91 -2.66 -3.35
N LYS A 223 9.90 -1.91 -4.47
CA LYS A 223 9.36 -0.56 -4.57
C LYS A 223 7.86 -0.57 -4.86
N GLY A 224 7.23 0.60 -4.69
CA GLY A 224 5.85 0.81 -5.06
C GLY A 224 5.53 0.61 -6.54
N ASP A 225 6.50 0.68 -7.45
CA ASP A 225 6.35 0.42 -8.88
C ASP A 225 6.56 -1.06 -9.26
N GLY A 226 6.81 -1.93 -8.28
CA GLY A 226 7.07 -3.36 -8.46
C GLY A 226 8.51 -3.72 -8.79
N SER A 227 9.43 -2.77 -8.90
CA SER A 227 10.86 -3.03 -9.10
C SER A 227 11.60 -3.26 -7.79
N LEU A 228 12.85 -3.72 -7.87
CA LEU A 228 13.72 -3.99 -6.73
C LEU A 228 14.77 -2.91 -6.54
N ILE A 229 15.09 -2.63 -5.27
CA ILE A 229 16.22 -1.82 -4.85
C ILE A 229 17.00 -2.52 -3.74
N ALA A 230 18.32 -2.32 -3.70
CA ALA A 230 19.15 -2.83 -2.61
C ALA A 230 18.71 -2.21 -1.26
N ASP A 231 18.87 -2.97 -0.18
CA ASP A 231 18.49 -2.55 1.17
C ASP A 231 19.07 -1.20 1.58
N ARG A 232 20.33 -0.91 1.23
CA ARG A 232 20.97 0.40 1.48
C ARG A 232 20.24 1.56 0.78
N PHE A 233 19.68 1.32 -0.41
CA PHE A 233 18.92 2.31 -1.16
C PHE A 233 17.54 2.51 -0.54
N ALA A 234 16.90 1.42 -0.12
CA ALA A 234 15.63 1.46 0.60
C ALA A 234 15.75 2.20 1.95
N LEU A 235 16.90 2.12 2.64
CA LEU A 235 17.18 2.88 3.86
C LEU A 235 17.22 4.39 3.62
N ALA A 236 17.76 4.84 2.48
CA ALA A 236 17.80 6.26 2.14
C ALA A 236 16.45 6.79 1.64
N ARG A 237 15.69 5.94 0.93
CA ARG A 237 14.45 6.32 0.25
C ARG A 237 13.27 5.38 0.58
N PRO A 238 12.92 5.21 1.87
CA PRO A 238 11.85 4.32 2.27
C PRO A 238 10.48 4.68 1.70
N VAL A 239 10.23 5.95 1.36
CA VAL A 239 8.97 6.37 0.72
C VAL A 239 8.74 5.69 -0.64
N GLU A 240 9.80 5.25 -1.34
CA GLU A 240 9.70 4.49 -2.58
C GLU A 240 9.16 3.06 -2.36
N THR A 241 9.14 2.55 -1.12
CA THR A 241 8.58 1.24 -0.78
C THR A 241 7.08 1.28 -0.41
N VAL A 242 6.47 2.46 -0.43
CA VAL A 242 5.03 2.61 -0.26
C VAL A 242 4.30 1.85 -1.38
N LEU A 243 3.26 1.08 -1.03
CA LEU A 243 2.52 0.17 -1.91
C LEU A 243 3.35 -1.01 -2.48
N SER A 244 4.49 -1.36 -1.86
CA SER A 244 5.34 -2.48 -2.32
C SER A 244 4.64 -3.84 -2.25
N GLY A 245 3.78 -4.10 -1.26
CA GLY A 245 3.01 -5.34 -1.15
C GLY A 245 2.10 -5.56 -2.38
N PRO A 246 1.15 -4.67 -2.64
CA PRO A 246 0.32 -4.75 -3.84
C PRO A 246 1.11 -4.77 -5.16
N ALA A 247 2.22 -4.02 -5.25
CA ALA A 247 3.08 -4.04 -6.42
C ALA A 247 3.73 -5.42 -6.64
N ALA A 248 4.23 -6.04 -5.57
CA ALA A 248 4.74 -7.41 -5.60
C ALA A 248 3.65 -8.41 -6.00
N SER A 249 2.41 -8.24 -5.50
CA SER A 249 1.26 -9.08 -5.91
C SER A 249 1.06 -9.09 -7.43
N VAL A 250 1.11 -7.93 -8.07
CA VAL A 250 0.91 -7.81 -9.53
C VAL A 250 2.06 -8.48 -10.30
N VAL A 251 3.31 -8.28 -9.88
CA VAL A 251 4.47 -8.92 -10.49
C VAL A 251 4.43 -10.44 -10.32
N GLY A 252 4.09 -10.91 -9.11
CA GLY A 252 3.94 -12.34 -8.82
C GLY A 252 2.81 -12.99 -9.63
N ALA A 253 1.66 -12.30 -9.78
CA ALA A 253 0.55 -12.74 -10.60
C ALA A 253 0.95 -12.90 -12.07
N ARG A 254 1.68 -11.93 -12.64
CA ARG A 254 2.24 -12.02 -13.98
C ARG A 254 3.14 -13.26 -14.13
N TRP A 255 4.06 -13.43 -13.17
CA TRP A 255 5.01 -14.54 -13.23
C TRP A 255 4.29 -15.89 -13.18
N LEU A 256 3.33 -16.06 -12.25
CA LEU A 256 2.59 -17.30 -12.06
C LEU A 256 1.70 -17.66 -13.25
N THR A 257 1.15 -16.67 -13.95
CA THR A 257 0.14 -16.91 -15.00
C THR A 257 0.69 -16.72 -16.42
N GLY A 258 1.84 -16.05 -16.59
CA GLY A 258 2.38 -15.66 -17.90
C GLY A 258 1.51 -14.64 -18.65
N ARG A 259 0.44 -14.10 -18.02
CA ARG A 259 -0.45 -13.12 -18.66
C ARG A 259 0.23 -11.76 -18.73
N GLU A 260 0.12 -11.12 -19.90
CA GLU A 260 0.66 -9.78 -20.14
C GLU A 260 -0.40 -8.69 -19.97
N ASP A 261 -1.66 -8.99 -20.31
CA ASP A 261 -2.82 -8.11 -20.17
C ASP A 261 -3.87 -8.79 -19.31
N CYS A 262 -4.16 -8.25 -18.12
CA CYS A 262 -5.20 -8.78 -17.22
C CYS A 262 -5.55 -7.80 -16.11
N PHE A 263 -6.73 -8.00 -15.50
CA PHE A 263 -7.00 -7.50 -14.15
C PHE A 263 -6.32 -8.42 -13.14
N VAL A 264 -5.64 -7.86 -12.17
CA VAL A 264 -5.14 -8.57 -10.99
C VAL A 264 -5.94 -8.08 -9.79
N SER A 265 -6.60 -9.00 -9.10
CA SER A 265 -7.40 -8.67 -7.92
C SER A 265 -6.97 -9.55 -6.75
N ASP A 266 -6.68 -8.89 -5.61
CA ASP A 266 -6.24 -9.51 -4.36
C ASP A 266 -7.32 -9.30 -3.29
N ILE A 267 -8.11 -10.34 -2.99
CA ILE A 267 -9.06 -10.30 -1.87
C ILE A 267 -8.33 -10.79 -0.62
N GLY A 268 -7.93 -9.82 0.20
CA GLY A 268 -7.37 -10.07 1.53
C GLY A 268 -8.43 -10.24 2.61
N GLY A 269 -8.00 -10.24 3.87
CA GLY A 269 -8.93 -10.21 5.00
C GLY A 269 -9.69 -8.90 5.12
N THR A 270 -9.04 -7.77 4.85
CA THR A 270 -9.58 -6.42 5.12
C THR A 270 -9.98 -5.67 3.86
N THR A 271 -9.21 -5.81 2.80
CA THR A 271 -9.34 -5.04 1.55
C THR A 271 -9.31 -5.95 0.34
N THR A 272 -9.84 -5.44 -0.76
CA THR A 272 -9.63 -5.95 -2.11
C THR A 272 -8.83 -4.90 -2.87
N ASP A 273 -7.66 -5.28 -3.34
CA ASP A 273 -6.79 -4.47 -4.18
C ASP A 273 -6.92 -4.90 -5.64
N ILE A 274 -7.22 -3.94 -6.52
CA ILE A 274 -7.38 -4.16 -7.96
C ILE A 274 -6.35 -3.35 -8.71
N ALA A 275 -5.56 -4.04 -9.54
CA ALA A 275 -4.57 -3.47 -10.44
C ALA A 275 -4.77 -4.00 -11.87
N ILE A 276 -4.18 -3.31 -12.84
CA ILE A 276 -4.22 -3.72 -14.24
C ILE A 276 -2.78 -3.95 -14.72
N LEU A 277 -2.57 -5.10 -15.34
CA LEU A 277 -1.38 -5.41 -16.11
C LEU A 277 -1.61 -5.05 -17.58
N LYS A 278 -0.65 -4.38 -18.19
CA LYS A 278 -0.67 -4.03 -19.61
C LYS A 278 0.72 -4.20 -20.20
N ASP A 279 0.82 -4.88 -21.35
CA ASP A 279 2.10 -5.20 -22.00
C ASP A 279 3.12 -5.82 -21.03
N GLY A 280 2.65 -6.72 -20.16
CA GLY A 280 3.44 -7.40 -19.13
C GLY A 280 3.99 -6.49 -18.03
N ARG A 281 3.46 -5.28 -17.85
CA ARG A 281 3.89 -4.35 -16.80
C ARG A 281 2.71 -3.84 -16.00
N PRO A 282 2.88 -3.68 -14.67
CA PRO A 282 1.89 -2.98 -13.88
C PRO A 282 1.69 -1.56 -14.42
N LEU A 283 0.44 -1.10 -14.49
CA LEU A 283 0.19 0.31 -14.72
C LEU A 283 0.69 1.11 -13.51
N VAL A 284 1.42 2.18 -13.78
CA VAL A 284 2.06 3.01 -12.75
C VAL A 284 1.45 4.41 -12.76
N ASN A 285 1.06 4.89 -11.60
CA ASN A 285 0.68 6.29 -11.43
C ASN A 285 1.94 7.16 -11.35
N ARG A 286 2.26 7.81 -12.47
CA ARG A 286 3.44 8.70 -12.57
C ARG A 286 3.26 10.02 -11.84
N GLU A 287 2.02 10.38 -11.51
CA GLU A 287 1.77 11.60 -10.73
C GLU A 287 2.01 11.40 -9.23
N GLY A 288 2.31 10.19 -8.80
CA GLY A 288 2.65 9.82 -7.44
C GLY A 288 1.61 8.93 -6.73
N ALA A 289 2.10 8.13 -5.80
CA ALA A 289 1.28 7.25 -4.97
C ALA A 289 0.33 8.06 -4.08
N GLN A 290 -0.93 7.61 -4.00
CA GLN A 290 -1.89 8.12 -3.04
C GLN A 290 -2.01 7.13 -1.89
N VAL A 291 -1.72 7.57 -0.67
CA VAL A 291 -1.74 6.73 0.53
C VAL A 291 -2.05 7.56 1.77
N GLY A 292 -2.92 7.06 2.65
CA GLY A 292 -3.28 7.73 3.91
C GLY A 292 -3.86 9.13 3.75
N GLY A 293 -4.53 9.40 2.63
CA GLY A 293 -5.04 10.75 2.29
C GLY A 293 -3.99 11.68 1.64
N TRP A 294 -2.73 11.28 1.58
CA TRP A 294 -1.62 12.04 1.01
C TRP A 294 -1.30 11.58 -0.41
N ARG A 295 -0.97 12.53 -1.27
CA ARG A 295 -0.44 12.24 -2.60
C ARG A 295 1.05 12.58 -2.63
N THR A 296 1.88 11.54 -2.65
CA THR A 296 3.34 11.67 -2.74
C THR A 296 3.79 12.00 -4.18
N MET A 297 5.08 12.17 -4.39
CA MET A 297 5.68 12.34 -5.72
C MET A 297 6.51 11.14 -6.16
N VAL A 298 6.43 10.01 -5.46
CA VAL A 298 7.07 8.76 -5.88
C VAL A 298 6.11 7.91 -6.70
N GLU A 299 6.61 7.32 -7.78
CA GLU A 299 5.82 6.45 -8.64
C GLU A 299 5.43 5.17 -7.89
N ALA A 300 4.19 4.73 -8.07
CA ALA A 300 3.73 3.44 -7.58
C ALA A 300 2.71 2.83 -8.54
N VAL A 301 2.49 1.53 -8.43
CA VAL A 301 1.45 0.81 -9.16
C VAL A 301 0.10 1.51 -8.95
N GLU A 302 -0.63 1.68 -10.04
CA GLU A 302 -2.00 2.18 -9.99
C GLU A 302 -2.91 1.10 -9.41
N ILE A 303 -3.30 1.30 -8.16
CA ILE A 303 -4.13 0.36 -7.40
C ILE A 303 -5.38 1.05 -6.93
N ARG A 304 -6.50 0.34 -7.03
CA ARG A 304 -7.74 0.71 -6.38
C ARG A 304 -8.02 -0.23 -5.24
N THR A 305 -8.09 0.32 -4.04
CA THR A 305 -8.36 -0.42 -2.81
C THR A 305 -9.80 -0.21 -2.39
N PHE A 306 -10.49 -1.30 -2.14
CA PHE A 306 -11.85 -1.32 -1.64
C PHE A 306 -11.87 -1.94 -0.24
N GLY A 307 -12.63 -1.37 0.69
CA GLY A 307 -12.83 -1.89 2.05
C GLY A 307 -13.72 -3.14 2.06
N LEU A 308 -13.30 -4.17 1.34
CA LEU A 308 -14.05 -5.40 1.11
C LEU A 308 -13.10 -6.59 1.18
N GLY A 309 -13.34 -7.52 2.08
CA GLY A 309 -12.48 -8.70 2.26
C GLY A 309 -13.13 -9.77 3.11
N GLY A 310 -12.41 -10.85 3.35
CA GLY A 310 -12.88 -11.99 4.13
C GLY A 310 -13.27 -11.67 5.57
N ASP A 311 -12.62 -10.68 6.19
CA ASP A 311 -12.85 -10.22 7.56
C ASP A 311 -13.76 -8.97 7.63
N SER A 312 -14.47 -8.64 6.55
CA SER A 312 -15.41 -7.52 6.53
C SER A 312 -16.60 -7.77 7.43
N GLU A 313 -16.98 -6.76 8.22
CA GLU A 313 -18.15 -6.82 9.09
C GLU A 313 -19.43 -7.05 8.27
N VAL A 314 -20.22 -8.03 8.68
CA VAL A 314 -21.56 -8.26 8.14
C VAL A 314 -22.57 -7.49 9.00
N ARG A 315 -23.41 -6.68 8.35
CA ARG A 315 -24.41 -5.85 9.03
C ARG A 315 -25.68 -5.69 8.18
N ILE A 316 -26.76 -5.27 8.81
CA ILE A 316 -27.93 -4.78 8.10
C ILE A 316 -27.84 -3.27 7.97
N GLU A 317 -28.09 -2.77 6.78
CA GLU A 317 -28.08 -1.35 6.46
C GLU A 317 -29.46 -0.93 5.96
N PRO A 318 -30.11 0.07 6.59
CA PRO A 318 -31.45 0.49 6.21
C PRO A 318 -31.55 0.84 4.72
N GLY A 319 -32.52 0.26 4.04
CA GLY A 319 -32.75 0.46 2.60
C GLY A 319 -31.83 -0.31 1.65
N ILE A 320 -30.78 -0.96 2.17
CA ILE A 320 -29.82 -1.78 1.39
C ILE A 320 -29.98 -3.26 1.73
N GLY A 321 -30.34 -3.57 2.98
CA GLY A 321 -30.41 -4.93 3.51
C GLY A 321 -29.04 -5.43 3.98
N LEU A 322 -28.67 -6.66 3.62
CA LEU A 322 -27.39 -7.25 3.98
C LEU A 322 -26.23 -6.47 3.33
N ALA A 323 -25.32 -5.99 4.14
CA ALA A 323 -24.12 -5.25 3.72
C ALA A 323 -22.84 -5.90 4.29
N VAL A 324 -21.74 -5.83 3.51
CA VAL A 324 -20.43 -6.37 3.86
C VAL A 324 -19.40 -5.23 3.79
N GLY A 325 -18.59 -5.07 4.87
CA GLY A 325 -17.59 -4.02 4.97
C GLY A 325 -18.19 -2.60 5.18
N PRO A 326 -17.38 -1.52 5.08
CA PRO A 326 -15.93 -1.53 4.90
C PRO A 326 -15.15 -1.81 6.21
N ARG A 327 -15.83 -1.85 7.39
CA ARG A 327 -15.18 -2.06 8.67
C ARG A 327 -14.68 -3.49 8.79
N ARG A 328 -13.46 -3.65 9.32
CA ARG A 328 -12.91 -4.95 9.68
C ARG A 328 -13.54 -5.47 10.96
N SER A 329 -13.82 -6.78 10.99
CA SER A 329 -14.23 -7.54 12.18
C SER A 329 -13.34 -8.77 12.32
N VAL A 330 -13.06 -9.21 13.55
CA VAL A 330 -12.39 -10.50 13.76
C VAL A 330 -13.43 -11.60 13.48
N PRO A 331 -13.16 -12.56 12.56
CA PRO A 331 -14.05 -13.69 12.33
C PRO A 331 -14.35 -14.46 13.62
N LEU A 332 -15.58 -14.91 13.81
CA LEU A 332 -15.97 -15.73 14.97
C LEU A 332 -15.19 -17.05 15.01
N SER A 333 -14.93 -17.65 13.84
CA SER A 333 -14.11 -18.84 13.69
C SER A 333 -12.70 -18.64 14.19
N LEU A 334 -12.07 -17.50 13.89
CA LEU A 334 -10.74 -17.14 14.36
C LEU A 334 -10.76 -16.81 15.85
N LEU A 335 -11.74 -16.03 16.32
CA LEU A 335 -11.89 -15.70 17.73
C LEU A 335 -11.95 -16.95 18.59
N ALA A 336 -12.82 -17.91 18.24
CA ALA A 336 -12.96 -19.16 18.99
C ALA A 336 -11.77 -20.11 18.82
N HIS A 337 -11.00 -20.01 17.75
CA HIS A 337 -9.74 -20.74 17.58
C HIS A 337 -8.67 -20.24 18.55
N GLN A 338 -8.58 -18.92 18.75
CA GLN A 338 -7.63 -18.28 19.68
C GLN A 338 -8.13 -18.27 21.13
N HIS A 339 -9.45 -18.22 21.34
CA HIS A 339 -10.15 -18.12 22.62
C HIS A 339 -11.28 -19.17 22.67
N PRO A 340 -10.97 -20.45 22.90
CA PRO A 340 -11.96 -21.53 22.88
C PRO A 340 -13.14 -21.35 23.85
N GLU A 341 -12.96 -20.60 24.93
CA GLU A 341 -14.00 -20.25 25.90
C GLU A 341 -15.15 -19.44 25.28
N MET A 342 -14.92 -18.76 24.13
CA MET A 342 -15.96 -18.00 23.43
C MET A 342 -17.04 -18.89 22.81
N LEU A 343 -16.74 -20.17 22.52
CA LEU A 343 -17.75 -21.15 22.10
C LEU A 343 -18.88 -21.31 23.14
N ALA A 344 -18.53 -21.30 24.42
CA ALA A 344 -19.55 -21.40 25.48
C ALA A 344 -20.46 -20.16 25.50
N ALA A 345 -19.93 -18.98 25.21
CA ALA A 345 -20.73 -17.76 25.11
C ALA A 345 -21.68 -17.83 23.89
N LEU A 346 -21.18 -18.25 22.73
CA LEU A 346 -22.03 -18.43 21.52
C LEU A 346 -23.14 -19.46 21.72
N ARG A 347 -22.85 -20.57 22.40
CA ARG A 347 -23.88 -21.59 22.75
C ARG A 347 -24.95 -21.02 23.67
N ARG A 348 -24.56 -20.31 24.75
CA ARG A 348 -25.53 -19.65 25.64
C ARG A 348 -26.43 -18.65 24.89
N GLN A 349 -25.88 -17.91 23.92
CA GLN A 349 -26.67 -17.01 23.08
C GLN A 349 -27.61 -17.79 22.16
N ALA A 350 -27.17 -18.91 21.59
CA ALA A 350 -27.99 -19.77 20.73
C ALA A 350 -29.12 -20.48 21.51
N ASP A 351 -28.94 -20.73 22.80
CA ASP A 351 -29.95 -21.38 23.66
C ASP A 351 -31.07 -20.43 24.12
N ARG A 352 -30.96 -19.12 23.84
CA ARG A 352 -32.04 -18.16 24.18
C ARG A 352 -33.29 -18.40 23.36
N ALA A 353 -34.46 -18.10 23.94
CA ALA A 353 -35.72 -18.20 23.25
C ALA A 353 -35.80 -17.22 22.06
N GLU A 354 -35.31 -16.00 22.24
CA GLU A 354 -35.28 -14.95 21.23
C GLU A 354 -33.85 -14.42 21.05
N GLY A 355 -33.47 -14.19 19.78
CA GLY A 355 -32.19 -13.57 19.43
C GLY A 355 -32.23 -12.05 19.60
N ILE A 356 -31.10 -11.46 19.97
CA ILE A 356 -30.92 -10.01 20.02
C ILE A 356 -29.86 -9.55 19.00
N SER A 357 -29.87 -8.26 18.65
CA SER A 357 -28.98 -7.70 17.66
C SER A 357 -27.48 -7.76 18.04
N LEU A 358 -27.19 -7.93 19.33
CA LEU A 358 -25.83 -8.05 19.86
C LEU A 358 -25.30 -9.50 19.89
N ASP A 359 -26.16 -10.51 19.63
CA ASP A 359 -25.75 -11.91 19.61
C ASP A 359 -24.70 -12.16 18.51
N GLY A 360 -23.71 -13.00 18.83
CA GLY A 360 -22.57 -13.30 17.96
C GLY A 360 -21.62 -12.13 17.79
N ARG A 361 -21.66 -11.11 18.67
CA ARG A 361 -20.74 -9.98 18.62
C ARG A 361 -19.91 -9.90 19.90
N PHE A 362 -18.63 -9.63 19.75
CA PHE A 362 -17.66 -9.54 20.85
C PHE A 362 -16.79 -8.30 20.67
N ALA A 363 -16.15 -7.89 21.77
CA ALA A 363 -15.11 -6.86 21.75
C ALA A 363 -13.84 -7.40 22.40
N LEU A 364 -12.67 -6.97 21.92
CA LEU A 364 -11.37 -7.35 22.46
C LEU A 364 -10.36 -6.20 22.32
N ARG A 365 -9.37 -6.15 23.25
CA ARG A 365 -8.29 -5.18 23.18
C ARG A 365 -7.36 -5.51 22.02
N LEU A 366 -6.93 -4.49 21.28
CA LEU A 366 -6.02 -4.64 20.14
C LEU A 366 -4.55 -4.43 20.52
N ARG A 367 -4.30 -3.54 21.50
CA ARG A 367 -2.95 -3.19 21.96
C ARG A 367 -2.97 -2.71 23.41
N ALA A 368 -1.83 -2.76 24.08
CA ALA A 368 -1.67 -2.14 25.39
C ALA A 368 -1.78 -0.61 25.31
N LEU A 369 -2.29 0.01 26.36
CA LEU A 369 -2.46 1.46 26.46
C LEU A 369 -2.17 1.93 27.90
N ASP A 370 -1.58 3.11 28.02
CA ASP A 370 -1.61 3.88 29.27
C ASP A 370 -3.04 4.43 29.48
N THR A 371 -3.67 3.96 30.56
CA THR A 371 -5.09 4.20 30.82
C THR A 371 -5.43 5.61 31.25
N ASP A 372 -4.42 6.46 31.54
CA ASP A 372 -4.64 7.85 31.98
C ASP A 372 -5.27 8.75 30.91
N THR A 373 -5.21 8.31 29.65
CA THR A 373 -5.82 9.00 28.52
C THR A 373 -7.28 8.69 28.27
N LEU A 374 -7.88 7.75 29.04
CA LEU A 374 -9.25 7.28 28.87
C LEU A 374 -10.23 8.08 29.73
N SER A 375 -11.37 8.47 29.14
CA SER A 375 -12.51 8.96 29.92
C SER A 375 -13.11 7.85 30.81
N PRO A 376 -13.84 8.18 31.88
CA PRO A 376 -14.40 7.16 32.78
C PRO A 376 -15.27 6.10 32.06
N PRO A 377 -16.14 6.42 31.08
CA PRO A 377 -16.87 5.43 30.32
C PRO A 377 -15.99 4.54 29.44
N GLU A 378 -14.94 5.11 28.83
CA GLU A 378 -13.97 4.35 28.02
C GLU A 378 -13.15 3.42 28.90
N ARG A 379 -12.73 3.88 30.09
CA ARG A 379 -12.03 3.05 31.08
C ARG A 379 -12.88 1.87 31.52
N ARG A 380 -14.18 2.07 31.78
CA ARG A 380 -15.09 0.98 32.15
C ARG A 380 -15.14 -0.11 31.08
N ILE A 381 -15.22 0.25 29.80
CA ILE A 381 -15.17 -0.71 28.68
C ILE A 381 -13.79 -1.38 28.65
N TRP A 382 -12.73 -0.58 28.78
CA TRP A 382 -11.35 -1.08 28.74
C TRP A 382 -11.11 -2.13 29.85
N ASP A 383 -11.54 -1.85 31.07
CA ASP A 383 -11.37 -2.74 32.21
C ASP A 383 -12.20 -4.03 32.05
N ALA A 384 -13.39 -3.94 31.48
CA ALA A 384 -14.21 -5.12 31.19
C ALA A 384 -13.55 -6.08 30.16
N LEU A 385 -12.59 -5.59 29.34
CA LEU A 385 -11.83 -6.37 28.37
C LEU A 385 -10.44 -6.78 28.88
N ALA A 386 -10.17 -6.68 30.18
CA ALA A 386 -8.85 -6.96 30.75
C ALA A 386 -8.43 -8.43 30.59
N ASP A 387 -9.38 -9.33 30.82
CA ASP A 387 -9.16 -10.79 30.86
C ASP A 387 -9.38 -11.46 29.47
N GLY A 388 -9.52 -10.66 28.40
CA GLY A 388 -9.72 -11.16 27.05
C GLY A 388 -11.03 -10.71 26.39
N PRO A 389 -11.43 -11.38 25.29
CA PRO A 389 -12.66 -11.05 24.57
C PRO A 389 -13.90 -11.17 25.44
N GLN A 390 -14.86 -10.24 25.27
CA GLN A 390 -16.13 -10.27 25.98
C GLN A 390 -17.31 -10.14 25.00
N PRO A 391 -18.45 -10.81 25.26
CA PRO A 391 -19.68 -10.58 24.52
C PRO A 391 -20.08 -9.10 24.55
N LEU A 392 -20.49 -8.57 23.42
CA LEU A 392 -20.79 -7.14 23.29
C LEU A 392 -21.96 -6.72 24.23
N GLU A 393 -22.92 -7.61 24.47
CA GLU A 393 -23.99 -7.40 25.44
C GLU A 393 -23.52 -7.20 26.90
N THR A 394 -22.39 -7.83 27.25
CA THR A 394 -21.76 -7.66 28.56
C THR A 394 -21.03 -6.33 28.65
N VAL A 395 -20.34 -5.94 27.59
CA VAL A 395 -19.60 -4.69 27.50
C VAL A 395 -20.54 -3.49 27.44
N LEU A 396 -21.62 -3.59 26.65
CA LEU A 396 -22.65 -2.55 26.48
C LEU A 396 -23.81 -2.74 27.47
N SER A 397 -23.49 -2.72 28.76
CA SER A 397 -24.50 -2.80 29.83
C SER A 397 -25.49 -1.61 29.84
N SER A 398 -25.25 -0.58 29.05
CA SER A 398 -26.09 0.61 28.85
C SER A 398 -25.77 1.27 27.51
N HIS A 399 -26.80 1.82 26.84
CA HIS A 399 -26.64 2.62 25.61
C HIS A 399 -25.70 3.82 25.76
N LEU A 400 -25.43 4.27 26.97
CA LEU A 400 -24.45 5.32 27.23
C LEU A 400 -23.01 4.90 26.88
N LEU A 401 -22.76 3.60 26.72
CA LEU A 401 -21.44 3.04 26.36
C LEU A 401 -21.23 2.87 24.86
N ASP A 402 -22.26 3.03 24.02
CA ASP A 402 -22.13 2.86 22.57
C ASP A 402 -21.09 3.82 21.97
N ARG A 403 -21.24 5.13 22.20
CA ARG A 403 -20.29 6.13 21.73
C ARG A 403 -18.87 6.01 22.29
N PRO A 404 -18.69 5.74 23.61
CA PRO A 404 -17.37 5.40 24.16
C PRO A 404 -16.70 4.22 23.48
N LEU A 405 -17.45 3.14 23.19
CA LEU A 405 -16.93 1.99 22.46
C LEU A 405 -16.52 2.37 21.02
N GLU A 406 -17.36 3.11 20.31
CA GLU A 406 -17.04 3.61 18.97
C GLU A 406 -15.74 4.43 18.95
N ARG A 407 -15.51 5.30 19.94
CA ARG A 407 -14.26 6.05 20.07
C ARG A 407 -13.06 5.16 20.31
N LEU A 408 -13.19 4.14 21.17
CA LEU A 408 -12.10 3.17 21.39
C LEU A 408 -11.77 2.37 20.11
N VAL A 409 -12.80 2.00 19.34
CA VAL A 409 -12.62 1.34 18.05
C VAL A 409 -11.98 2.29 17.04
N ALA A 410 -12.45 3.52 16.93
CA ALA A 410 -11.88 4.53 16.02
C ALA A 410 -10.41 4.87 16.34
N ARG A 411 -10.02 4.81 17.65
CA ARG A 411 -8.62 4.97 18.10
C ARG A 411 -7.77 3.71 17.90
N GLY A 412 -8.33 2.62 17.36
CA GLY A 412 -7.62 1.35 17.19
C GLY A 412 -7.19 0.70 18.51
N LEU A 413 -7.92 0.94 19.60
CA LEU A 413 -7.65 0.37 20.94
C LEU A 413 -8.44 -0.91 21.18
N VAL A 414 -9.65 -0.96 20.64
CA VAL A 414 -10.57 -2.09 20.68
C VAL A 414 -10.93 -2.49 19.27
N ILE A 415 -11.05 -3.78 19.00
CA ILE A 415 -11.61 -4.31 17.76
C ILE A 415 -12.87 -5.13 18.10
N LEU A 416 -13.82 -5.09 17.17
CA LEU A 416 -15.01 -5.93 17.26
C LEU A 416 -14.78 -7.27 16.57
N SER A 417 -15.43 -8.30 17.10
CA SER A 417 -15.58 -9.59 16.42
C SER A 417 -17.05 -9.83 16.14
N GLY A 418 -17.33 -10.46 15.02
CA GLY A 418 -18.66 -10.80 14.56
C GLY A 418 -18.59 -11.70 13.34
N PHE A 419 -19.77 -12.05 12.79
CA PHE A 419 -19.82 -12.86 11.59
C PHE A 419 -19.26 -12.13 10.38
N THR A 420 -18.45 -12.85 9.57
CA THR A 420 -17.74 -12.33 8.40
C THR A 420 -17.87 -13.27 7.20
N PRO A 421 -17.49 -12.85 5.98
CA PRO A 421 -17.36 -13.74 4.83
C PRO A 421 -16.47 -14.95 5.07
N THR A 422 -15.40 -14.80 5.87
CA THR A 422 -14.51 -15.91 6.28
C THR A 422 -15.31 -16.96 7.08
N ASP A 423 -16.18 -16.53 8.00
CA ASP A 423 -17.07 -17.47 8.73
C ASP A 423 -18.06 -18.15 7.78
N ALA A 424 -18.62 -17.39 6.83
CA ALA A 424 -19.50 -17.97 5.82
C ALA A 424 -18.82 -19.09 5.01
N ALA A 425 -17.54 -18.88 4.65
CA ALA A 425 -16.74 -19.90 3.98
C ALA A 425 -16.50 -21.13 4.85
N HIS A 426 -16.30 -20.98 6.18
CA HIS A 426 -16.17 -22.09 7.13
C HIS A 426 -17.51 -22.86 7.28
N VAL A 427 -18.64 -22.17 7.36
CA VAL A 427 -19.99 -22.81 7.39
C VAL A 427 -20.16 -23.72 6.20
N LEU A 428 -19.85 -23.23 5.00
CA LEU A 428 -20.02 -23.94 3.72
C LEU A 428 -18.91 -24.94 3.41
N GLY A 429 -17.91 -25.11 4.30
CA GLY A 429 -16.81 -26.07 4.10
C GLY A 429 -15.80 -25.66 3.04
N LEU A 430 -15.77 -24.39 2.63
CA LEU A 430 -14.83 -23.84 1.66
C LEU A 430 -13.48 -23.48 2.31
N HIS A 431 -13.46 -23.30 3.63
CA HIS A 431 -12.29 -23.09 4.47
C HIS A 431 -12.33 -24.01 5.69
N GLY A 432 -11.15 -24.43 6.22
CA GLY A 432 -11.06 -25.41 7.30
C GLY A 432 -10.00 -25.09 8.37
N GLY A 433 -9.40 -23.89 8.34
CA GLY A 433 -8.27 -23.58 9.23
C GLY A 433 -8.64 -23.22 10.67
N TRP A 434 -9.90 -22.82 10.94
CA TRP A 434 -10.35 -22.31 12.24
C TRP A 434 -11.62 -23.05 12.74
N SER A 435 -12.30 -22.48 13.78
CA SER A 435 -13.45 -23.12 14.42
C SER A 435 -14.71 -23.06 13.54
N ARG A 436 -15.03 -24.15 12.88
CA ARG A 436 -16.29 -24.29 12.12
C ARG A 436 -17.52 -24.21 13.02
N ASP A 437 -17.44 -24.75 14.27
CA ASP A 437 -18.54 -24.69 15.23
C ASP A 437 -18.93 -23.26 15.56
N ALA A 438 -17.94 -22.37 15.77
CA ALA A 438 -18.21 -20.96 16.04
C ALA A 438 -18.87 -20.26 14.82
N ALA A 439 -18.42 -20.59 13.61
CA ALA A 439 -19.01 -20.07 12.39
C ALA A 439 -20.48 -20.52 12.23
N LEU A 440 -20.77 -21.81 12.46
CA LEU A 440 -22.12 -22.36 12.41
C LEU A 440 -23.05 -21.72 13.45
N LEU A 441 -22.58 -21.58 14.70
CA LEU A 441 -23.33 -20.90 15.77
C LEU A 441 -23.61 -19.44 15.39
N GLY A 442 -22.60 -18.71 14.89
CA GLY A 442 -22.74 -17.34 14.44
C GLY A 442 -23.77 -17.19 13.33
N ALA A 443 -23.74 -18.06 12.31
CA ALA A 443 -24.70 -18.07 11.22
C ALA A 443 -26.13 -18.40 11.72
N ALA A 444 -26.27 -19.36 12.64
CA ALA A 444 -27.55 -19.71 13.24
C ALA A 444 -28.14 -18.55 14.06
N LEU A 445 -27.30 -17.80 14.79
CA LEU A 445 -27.73 -16.59 15.49
C LEU A 445 -28.26 -15.52 14.52
N TRP A 446 -27.64 -15.35 13.36
CA TRP A 446 -28.12 -14.45 12.33
C TRP A 446 -29.44 -14.90 11.72
N ALA A 447 -29.62 -16.19 11.43
CA ALA A 447 -30.85 -16.75 10.90
C ALA A 447 -32.05 -16.59 11.85
N ARG A 448 -31.81 -16.38 13.15
CA ARG A 448 -32.85 -16.17 14.19
C ARG A 448 -33.13 -14.69 14.50
N ARG A 449 -32.42 -13.74 13.86
CA ARG A 449 -32.69 -12.32 14.06
C ARG A 449 -34.08 -11.95 13.56
N PRO A 450 -34.77 -10.98 14.18
CA PRO A 450 -36.01 -10.45 13.63
C PRO A 450 -35.78 -9.81 12.26
N ALA A 451 -36.80 -9.83 11.44
CA ALA A 451 -36.76 -9.11 10.15
C ALA A 451 -36.60 -7.61 10.37
N GLU A 452 -35.80 -6.98 9.54
CA GLU A 452 -35.58 -5.54 9.54
C GLU A 452 -36.00 -4.91 8.19
N PRO A 453 -36.28 -3.60 8.11
CA PRO A 453 -36.66 -2.97 6.84
C PRO A 453 -35.61 -3.21 5.75
N GLY A 454 -36.03 -3.90 4.69
CA GLY A 454 -35.19 -4.27 3.56
C GLY A 454 -34.39 -5.58 3.74
N TRP A 455 -34.59 -6.29 4.86
CA TRP A 455 -33.94 -7.59 5.09
C TRP A 455 -34.85 -8.57 5.82
N THR A 456 -34.90 -9.78 5.29
CA THR A 456 -35.58 -10.92 5.90
C THR A 456 -34.56 -11.99 6.25
N PRO A 457 -34.55 -12.53 7.50
CA PRO A 457 -33.61 -13.55 7.88
C PRO A 457 -33.78 -14.80 6.99
N PRO A 458 -32.67 -15.39 6.53
CA PRO A 458 -32.68 -16.66 5.82
C PRO A 458 -33.21 -17.82 6.69
N VAL A 459 -33.63 -18.90 6.04
CA VAL A 459 -34.26 -20.04 6.72
C VAL A 459 -33.36 -20.80 7.68
N ASP A 460 -32.04 -20.77 7.44
CA ASP A 460 -31.06 -21.48 8.22
C ASP A 460 -29.64 -20.85 8.12
N ALA A 461 -28.69 -21.43 8.84
CA ALA A 461 -27.31 -21.00 8.90
C ALA A 461 -26.59 -21.08 7.53
N GLU A 462 -26.85 -22.11 6.74
CA GLU A 462 -26.21 -22.25 5.42
C GLU A 462 -26.77 -21.24 4.43
N ALA A 463 -28.07 -21.02 4.43
CA ALA A 463 -28.71 -20.00 3.59
C ALA A 463 -28.18 -18.60 3.93
N PHE A 464 -27.97 -18.30 5.22
CA PHE A 464 -27.36 -17.06 5.64
C PHE A 464 -25.91 -16.95 5.14
N ALA A 465 -25.09 -17.99 5.33
CA ALA A 465 -23.71 -18.00 4.85
C ALA A 465 -23.63 -17.79 3.33
N ARG A 466 -24.52 -18.43 2.55
CA ARG A 466 -24.62 -18.23 1.09
C ARG A 466 -24.96 -16.78 0.75
N SER A 467 -25.91 -16.15 1.45
CA SER A 467 -26.28 -14.75 1.20
C SER A 467 -25.13 -13.77 1.48
N VAL A 468 -24.28 -14.06 2.47
CA VAL A 468 -23.08 -13.26 2.76
C VAL A 468 -22.04 -13.39 1.64
N LEU A 469 -21.75 -14.61 1.17
CA LEU A 469 -20.80 -14.82 0.05
C LEU A 469 -21.35 -14.25 -1.26
N GLU A 470 -22.65 -14.37 -1.49
CA GLU A 470 -23.34 -13.77 -2.63
C GLU A 470 -23.15 -12.25 -2.65
N ARG A 471 -23.32 -11.61 -1.50
CA ARG A 471 -23.11 -10.17 -1.34
C ARG A 471 -21.66 -9.77 -1.58
N LEU A 472 -20.71 -10.48 -1.00
CA LEU A 472 -19.27 -10.25 -1.22
C LEU A 472 -18.92 -10.35 -2.70
N THR A 473 -19.42 -11.40 -3.39
CA THR A 473 -19.19 -11.65 -4.82
C THR A 473 -19.74 -10.51 -5.68
N ALA A 474 -20.97 -10.09 -5.40
CA ALA A 474 -21.59 -8.97 -6.13
C ALA A 474 -20.83 -7.66 -5.93
N ASP A 475 -20.48 -7.32 -4.69
CA ASP A 475 -19.73 -6.10 -4.37
C ASP A 475 -18.31 -6.13 -4.97
N SER A 476 -17.64 -7.29 -5.00
CA SER A 476 -16.33 -7.48 -5.66
C SER A 476 -16.42 -7.31 -7.17
N ALA A 477 -17.50 -7.83 -7.80
CA ALA A 477 -17.76 -7.63 -9.23
C ALA A 477 -17.96 -6.13 -9.55
N LEU A 478 -18.73 -5.41 -8.73
CA LEU A 478 -18.94 -3.96 -8.89
C LEU A 478 -17.64 -3.17 -8.68
N ALA A 479 -16.75 -3.59 -7.76
CA ALA A 479 -15.44 -2.98 -7.57
C ALA A 479 -14.55 -3.12 -8.83
N LEU A 480 -14.59 -4.27 -9.51
CA LEU A 480 -13.89 -4.47 -10.80
C LEU A 480 -14.48 -3.59 -11.90
N VAL A 481 -15.79 -3.46 -11.97
CA VAL A 481 -16.47 -2.55 -12.91
C VAL A 481 -16.05 -1.10 -12.64
N GLU A 482 -16.01 -0.68 -11.37
CA GLU A 482 -15.56 0.66 -10.98
C GLU A 482 -14.10 0.90 -11.40
N ALA A 483 -13.23 -0.09 -11.21
CA ALA A 483 -11.84 0.00 -11.63
C ALA A 483 -11.69 0.14 -13.15
N ALA A 484 -12.47 -0.63 -13.91
CA ALA A 484 -12.49 -0.57 -15.38
C ALA A 484 -12.97 0.81 -15.88
N LEU A 485 -14.12 1.29 -15.37
CA LEU A 485 -14.69 2.60 -15.73
C LEU A 485 -13.77 3.76 -15.41
N ALA A 486 -13.08 3.68 -14.27
CA ALA A 486 -12.09 4.68 -13.91
C ALA A 486 -10.91 4.71 -14.88
N ARG A 487 -10.47 3.55 -15.35
CA ARG A 487 -9.41 3.45 -16.35
C ARG A 487 -9.84 4.01 -17.70
N ASP A 488 -11.10 3.82 -18.06
CA ASP A 488 -11.71 4.39 -19.28
C ASP A 488 -11.96 5.90 -19.18
N GLY A 489 -11.64 6.53 -18.03
CA GLY A 489 -11.76 7.98 -17.83
C GLY A 489 -13.16 8.46 -17.51
N VAL A 490 -14.04 7.57 -17.02
CA VAL A 490 -15.39 7.95 -16.57
C VAL A 490 -15.29 8.88 -15.36
N ALA A 491 -16.01 10.00 -15.37
CA ALA A 491 -15.85 11.06 -14.38
C ALA A 491 -16.24 10.63 -12.96
N ASP A 492 -17.28 9.80 -12.80
CA ASP A 492 -17.72 9.25 -11.51
C ASP A 492 -17.91 7.73 -11.62
N PRO A 493 -16.79 6.98 -11.64
CA PRO A 493 -16.84 5.53 -11.86
C PRO A 493 -17.55 4.78 -10.73
N ALA A 494 -17.49 5.29 -9.48
CA ALA A 494 -18.14 4.67 -8.33
C ALA A 494 -19.68 4.74 -8.44
N ARG A 495 -20.20 5.89 -8.84
CA ARG A 495 -21.65 6.06 -9.09
C ARG A 495 -22.14 5.19 -10.24
N GLU A 496 -21.41 5.21 -11.35
CA GLU A 496 -21.81 4.45 -12.54
C GLU A 496 -21.75 2.94 -12.30
N ALA A 497 -20.72 2.43 -11.65
CA ALA A 497 -20.60 1.02 -11.28
C ALA A 497 -21.74 0.56 -10.35
N ARG A 498 -22.23 1.43 -9.47
CA ARG A 498 -23.31 1.13 -8.51
C ARG A 498 -24.70 1.50 -9.02
N GLY A 499 -24.81 1.86 -10.29
CA GLY A 499 -26.08 2.13 -10.96
C GLY A 499 -27.00 0.89 -11.03
N LEU A 500 -28.25 1.09 -11.44
CA LEU A 500 -29.26 0.03 -11.51
C LEU A 500 -28.83 -1.13 -12.41
N LEU A 501 -28.29 -0.82 -13.60
CA LEU A 501 -27.96 -1.86 -14.60
C LEU A 501 -26.76 -2.72 -14.15
N PRO A 502 -25.63 -2.16 -13.71
CA PRO A 502 -24.53 -2.97 -13.18
C PRO A 502 -24.96 -3.84 -11.99
N ARG A 503 -25.70 -3.29 -11.04
CA ARG A 503 -26.20 -4.07 -9.88
C ARG A 503 -27.06 -5.26 -10.33
N ARG A 504 -27.97 -5.06 -11.29
CA ARG A 504 -28.78 -6.16 -11.83
C ARG A 504 -27.94 -7.19 -12.57
N ALA A 505 -26.93 -6.74 -13.34
CA ALA A 505 -26.06 -7.64 -14.07
C ALA A 505 -25.26 -8.58 -13.16
N VAL A 506 -24.81 -8.08 -11.99
CA VAL A 506 -23.96 -8.86 -11.05
C VAL A 506 -24.77 -9.56 -9.95
N ALA A 507 -26.06 -9.27 -9.77
CA ALA A 507 -26.86 -9.84 -8.69
C ALA A 507 -27.08 -11.36 -8.78
N GLY A 508 -26.83 -11.97 -9.94
CA GLY A 508 -26.93 -13.42 -10.11
C GLY A 508 -28.35 -13.98 -10.02
N ASP A 509 -29.37 -13.14 -9.78
CA ASP A 509 -30.76 -13.55 -9.70
C ASP A 509 -31.48 -13.40 -11.05
N PRO A 510 -31.74 -14.51 -11.77
CA PRO A 510 -32.45 -14.46 -13.05
C PRO A 510 -33.91 -14.01 -12.91
N ALA A 511 -34.50 -14.05 -11.71
CA ALA A 511 -35.87 -13.66 -11.45
C ALA A 511 -36.08 -12.15 -11.21
N ALA A 512 -35.00 -11.38 -11.07
CA ALA A 512 -35.05 -9.94 -10.72
C ALA A 512 -35.74 -9.07 -11.79
N SER A 513 -35.86 -9.50 -13.05
CA SER A 513 -36.66 -8.84 -14.11
C SER A 513 -36.82 -9.72 -15.32
N ASP A 514 -38.06 -9.89 -15.74
CA ASP A 514 -38.39 -10.62 -16.99
C ASP A 514 -38.22 -9.78 -18.26
N LEU A 515 -38.21 -8.44 -18.12
CA LEU A 515 -38.18 -7.52 -19.26
C LEU A 515 -36.78 -7.05 -19.65
N LEU A 516 -35.85 -6.91 -18.69
CA LEU A 516 -34.50 -6.40 -18.95
C LEU A 516 -33.47 -7.19 -18.16
N ARG A 517 -32.60 -7.91 -18.87
CA ARG A 517 -31.49 -8.67 -18.31
C ARG A 517 -30.17 -8.07 -18.78
N PRO A 518 -29.58 -7.10 -18.04
CA PRO A 518 -28.28 -6.56 -18.40
C PRO A 518 -27.18 -7.61 -18.18
N THR A 519 -26.19 -7.61 -19.06
CA THR A 519 -24.96 -8.41 -18.94
C THR A 519 -23.75 -7.47 -18.97
N LEU A 520 -22.71 -7.79 -18.23
CA LEU A 520 -21.44 -7.09 -18.23
C LEU A 520 -20.34 -8.07 -18.66
N ALA A 521 -19.36 -7.57 -19.41
CA ALA A 521 -18.18 -8.32 -19.74
C ALA A 521 -16.93 -7.43 -19.54
N LEU A 522 -15.94 -7.95 -18.80
CA LEU A 522 -14.61 -7.32 -18.76
C LEU A 522 -13.85 -7.68 -20.03
N GLY A 523 -13.16 -6.68 -20.61
CA GLY A 523 -12.36 -6.85 -21.83
C GLY A 523 -11.04 -7.60 -21.61
N LEU A 524 -10.65 -7.87 -20.36
CA LEU A 524 -9.42 -8.55 -19.99
C LEU A 524 -9.73 -9.72 -19.03
N PRO A 525 -8.89 -10.78 -19.02
CA PRO A 525 -8.98 -11.85 -18.03
C PRO A 525 -8.81 -11.33 -16.61
N LEU A 526 -9.40 -12.06 -15.64
CA LEU A 526 -9.29 -11.78 -14.21
C LEU A 526 -8.35 -12.78 -13.55
N VAL A 527 -7.21 -12.31 -13.08
CA VAL A 527 -6.28 -13.08 -12.25
C VAL A 527 -6.64 -12.82 -10.78
N GLY A 528 -7.13 -13.85 -10.12
CA GLY A 528 -7.46 -13.83 -8.69
C GLY A 528 -6.30 -14.30 -7.84
N ILE A 529 -5.89 -13.52 -6.85
CA ILE A 529 -4.83 -13.86 -5.91
C ILE A 529 -5.30 -13.68 -4.47
N GLY A 530 -4.47 -14.10 -3.51
CA GLY A 530 -4.82 -14.16 -2.09
C GLY A 530 -5.22 -15.56 -1.64
N ALA A 531 -5.26 -15.78 -0.33
CA ALA A 531 -5.52 -17.10 0.25
C ALA A 531 -6.93 -17.66 -0.07
N SER A 532 -7.90 -16.79 -0.29
CA SER A 532 -9.30 -17.13 -0.58
C SER A 532 -9.66 -17.04 -2.07
N ALA A 533 -8.68 -16.86 -2.94
CA ALA A 533 -8.90 -16.61 -4.37
C ALA A 533 -9.77 -17.67 -5.05
N ALA A 534 -9.50 -18.94 -4.81
CA ALA A 534 -10.25 -20.06 -5.41
C ALA A 534 -11.74 -20.07 -4.98
N THR A 535 -12.06 -19.48 -3.84
CA THR A 535 -13.44 -19.42 -3.32
C THR A 535 -14.28 -18.39 -4.04
N TYR A 536 -13.72 -17.24 -4.39
CA TYR A 536 -14.51 -16.07 -4.83
C TYR A 536 -14.39 -15.79 -6.33
N TYR A 537 -13.19 -15.85 -6.90
CA TYR A 537 -12.94 -15.36 -8.26
C TYR A 537 -13.63 -16.11 -9.40
N PRO A 538 -13.84 -17.45 -9.34
CA PRO A 538 -14.56 -18.13 -10.40
C PRO A 538 -15.97 -17.58 -10.60
N GLU A 539 -16.70 -17.31 -9.52
CA GLU A 539 -18.05 -16.77 -9.59
C GLU A 539 -18.07 -15.28 -9.97
N ILE A 540 -17.10 -14.48 -9.47
CA ILE A 540 -16.93 -13.08 -9.86
C ILE A 540 -16.71 -12.96 -11.37
N ALA A 541 -15.78 -13.75 -11.93
CA ALA A 541 -15.47 -13.74 -13.36
C ALA A 541 -16.66 -14.21 -14.22
N ARG A 542 -17.40 -15.22 -13.76
CA ARG A 542 -18.62 -15.68 -14.44
C ARG A 542 -19.67 -14.55 -14.57
N ARG A 543 -19.87 -13.74 -13.51
CA ARG A 543 -20.80 -12.59 -13.53
C ARG A 543 -20.34 -11.47 -14.43
N LEU A 544 -19.03 -11.34 -14.61
CA LEU A 544 -18.41 -10.32 -15.45
C LEU A 544 -18.02 -10.87 -16.84
N GLY A 545 -18.54 -12.01 -17.25
CA GLY A 545 -18.36 -12.56 -18.59
C GLY A 545 -16.89 -12.66 -19.02
N THR A 546 -15.98 -12.95 -18.10
CA THR A 546 -14.54 -13.02 -18.36
C THR A 546 -13.92 -14.33 -17.88
N GLU A 547 -12.70 -14.62 -18.34
CA GLU A 547 -11.92 -15.77 -17.89
C GLU A 547 -11.42 -15.56 -16.45
N SER A 548 -11.58 -16.56 -15.58
CA SER A 548 -10.98 -16.59 -14.25
C SER A 548 -9.69 -17.40 -14.27
N VAL A 549 -8.60 -16.79 -13.80
CA VAL A 549 -7.30 -17.45 -13.63
C VAL A 549 -6.91 -17.34 -12.16
N VAL A 550 -6.95 -18.45 -11.44
CA VAL A 550 -6.45 -18.55 -10.06
C VAL A 550 -5.22 -19.43 -10.09
N PRO A 551 -3.99 -18.85 -9.97
CA PRO A 551 -2.78 -19.66 -10.10
C PRO A 551 -2.55 -20.52 -8.86
N GLU A 552 -1.83 -21.62 -9.04
CA GLU A 552 -1.21 -22.32 -7.93
C GLU A 552 -0.32 -21.34 -7.14
N HIS A 553 -0.28 -21.43 -5.83
CA HIS A 553 0.43 -20.49 -4.95
C HIS A 553 -0.16 -19.05 -4.90
N ALA A 554 -1.41 -18.85 -5.30
CA ALA A 554 -2.08 -17.56 -5.20
C ALA A 554 -1.99 -16.92 -3.80
N GLY A 555 -1.88 -17.70 -2.74
CA GLY A 555 -1.80 -17.25 -1.35
C GLY A 555 -0.46 -16.63 -0.92
N VAL A 556 0.61 -16.79 -1.73
CA VAL A 556 1.97 -16.28 -1.44
C VAL A 556 2.53 -15.44 -2.61
N THR A 557 1.65 -14.92 -3.45
CA THR A 557 1.99 -14.16 -4.67
C THR A 557 2.91 -12.98 -4.40
N ASN A 558 2.74 -12.28 -3.27
CA ASN A 558 3.57 -11.14 -2.87
C ASN A 558 5.03 -11.55 -2.66
N ALA A 559 5.26 -12.67 -1.96
CA ALA A 559 6.60 -13.19 -1.73
C ALA A 559 7.24 -13.69 -3.05
N ILE A 560 6.45 -14.24 -3.98
CA ILE A 560 6.91 -14.61 -5.32
C ILE A 560 7.30 -13.34 -6.10
N GLY A 561 6.47 -12.31 -6.08
CA GLY A 561 6.77 -11.03 -6.73
C GLY A 561 8.05 -10.39 -6.22
N ALA A 562 8.36 -10.54 -4.93
CA ALA A 562 9.60 -10.02 -4.35
C ALA A 562 10.86 -10.67 -4.94
N VAL A 563 10.79 -11.86 -5.51
CA VAL A 563 11.94 -12.53 -6.16
C VAL A 563 11.83 -12.61 -7.69
N ALA A 564 10.64 -12.38 -8.25
CA ALA A 564 10.42 -12.38 -9.68
C ALA A 564 10.61 -10.97 -10.32
N SER A 565 10.81 -9.94 -9.50
CA SER A 565 10.99 -8.55 -9.92
C SER A 565 12.43 -8.28 -10.38
N GLY A 566 12.59 -7.28 -11.26
CA GLY A 566 13.89 -6.73 -11.68
C GLY A 566 14.19 -5.37 -11.06
N VAL A 567 15.40 -4.89 -11.21
CA VAL A 567 15.79 -3.52 -10.86
C VAL A 567 15.38 -2.58 -11.99
N LEU A 568 14.71 -1.47 -11.63
CA LEU A 568 14.37 -0.41 -12.57
C LEU A 568 14.59 0.95 -11.94
N GLN A 569 15.34 1.81 -12.64
CA GLN A 569 15.58 3.18 -12.21
C GLN A 569 15.36 4.15 -13.38
N ARG A 570 14.91 5.36 -13.04
CA ARG A 570 14.71 6.42 -14.03
C ARG A 570 15.50 7.65 -13.65
N ALA A 571 16.00 8.33 -14.65
CA ALA A 571 16.58 9.66 -14.52
C ALA A 571 15.91 10.60 -15.53
N ILE A 572 15.53 11.77 -15.05
CA ILE A 572 14.86 12.78 -15.85
C ILE A 572 15.74 14.01 -15.87
N VAL A 573 16.01 14.52 -17.09
CA VAL A 573 16.73 15.77 -17.32
C VAL A 573 15.82 16.70 -18.12
N THR A 574 15.68 17.94 -17.65
CA THR A 574 14.79 18.92 -18.30
C THR A 574 15.63 19.95 -19.07
N ILE A 575 15.15 20.33 -20.25
CA ILE A 575 15.70 21.42 -21.05
C ILE A 575 14.67 22.55 -21.06
N THR A 576 15.09 23.77 -20.75
CA THR A 576 14.23 24.97 -20.83
C THR A 576 14.85 25.99 -21.78
N ALA A 577 14.03 26.86 -22.37
CA ALA A 577 14.49 27.99 -23.21
C ALA A 577 14.18 29.30 -22.45
N PRO A 578 15.12 29.84 -21.65
CA PRO A 578 14.90 31.10 -20.93
C PRO A 578 14.87 32.31 -21.87
N GLU A 579 15.54 32.24 -23.01
CA GLU A 579 15.63 33.26 -24.05
C GLU A 579 15.64 32.57 -25.42
N GLU A 580 15.28 33.30 -26.48
CA GLU A 580 15.34 32.80 -27.82
C GLU A 580 16.77 32.39 -28.20
N GLY A 581 16.93 31.17 -28.77
CA GLY A 581 18.24 30.64 -29.13
C GLY A 581 19.14 30.22 -27.97
N ARG A 582 18.64 30.19 -26.73
CA ARG A 582 19.40 29.72 -25.55
C ARG A 582 18.65 28.61 -24.83
N PHE A 583 19.28 27.46 -24.74
CA PHE A 583 18.71 26.25 -24.12
C PHE A 583 19.50 25.88 -22.88
N ARG A 584 18.79 25.74 -21.73
CA ARG A 584 19.38 25.34 -20.45
C ARG A 584 19.03 23.89 -20.14
N VAL A 585 20.06 23.09 -19.90
CA VAL A 585 19.92 21.72 -19.40
C VAL A 585 20.05 21.75 -17.89
N HIS A 586 19.01 21.26 -17.19
CA HIS A 586 18.98 21.12 -15.73
C HIS A 586 19.34 19.70 -15.37
N ALA A 587 20.59 19.46 -15.00
CA ALA A 587 21.08 18.17 -14.55
C ALA A 587 21.49 18.22 -13.06
N PRO A 588 21.52 17.09 -12.34
CA PRO A 588 22.01 17.04 -10.94
C PRO A 588 23.45 17.56 -10.77
N ALA A 589 24.27 17.43 -11.82
CA ALA A 589 25.65 17.94 -11.86
C ALA A 589 25.73 19.47 -12.04
N GLY A 590 24.61 20.15 -12.26
CA GLY A 590 24.51 21.59 -12.45
C GLY A 590 23.84 21.98 -13.77
N ILE A 591 23.74 23.30 -13.99
CA ILE A 591 23.08 23.87 -15.15
C ILE A 591 24.12 24.12 -16.25
N ARG A 592 23.79 23.70 -17.50
CA ARG A 592 24.57 24.04 -18.68
C ARG A 592 23.70 24.73 -19.74
N THR A 593 24.27 25.70 -20.45
CA THR A 593 23.57 26.47 -21.50
C THR A 593 24.18 26.16 -22.86
N PHE A 594 23.32 26.00 -23.89
CA PHE A 594 23.65 25.66 -25.26
C PHE A 594 23.01 26.67 -26.23
N GLY A 595 23.59 26.80 -27.44
CA GLY A 595 23.08 27.67 -28.48
C GLY A 595 22.05 27.00 -29.41
N SER A 596 21.90 25.67 -29.34
CA SER A 596 20.91 24.93 -30.11
C SER A 596 20.18 23.90 -29.27
N LEU A 597 18.94 23.56 -29.66
CA LEU A 597 18.14 22.51 -28.97
C LEU A 597 18.76 21.14 -29.17
N GLU A 598 19.37 20.88 -30.34
CA GLU A 598 20.01 19.61 -30.67
C GLU A 598 21.21 19.33 -29.75
N GLU A 599 22.09 20.33 -29.56
CA GLU A 599 23.22 20.19 -28.62
C GLU A 599 22.77 20.00 -27.18
N ALA A 600 21.74 20.77 -26.74
CA ALA A 600 21.16 20.65 -25.44
C ALA A 600 20.53 19.25 -25.22
N ALA A 601 19.82 18.74 -26.25
CA ALA A 601 19.20 17.42 -26.19
C ALA A 601 20.24 16.29 -26.13
N ALA A 602 21.28 16.35 -26.98
CA ALA A 602 22.35 15.35 -26.94
C ALA A 602 23.06 15.30 -25.60
N HIS A 603 23.31 16.48 -24.98
CA HIS A 603 23.88 16.54 -23.64
C HIS A 603 22.92 15.99 -22.57
N ALA A 604 21.63 16.36 -22.63
CA ALA A 604 20.60 15.90 -21.70
C ALA A 604 20.41 14.37 -21.77
N GLU A 605 20.47 13.80 -22.99
CA GLU A 605 20.36 12.34 -23.19
C GLU A 605 21.57 11.61 -22.61
N ALA A 606 22.78 12.13 -22.77
CA ALA A 606 23.99 11.55 -22.20
C ALA A 606 23.96 11.61 -20.66
N GLU A 607 23.59 12.75 -20.07
CA GLU A 607 23.44 12.93 -18.63
C GLU A 607 22.35 12.01 -18.05
N ALA A 608 21.16 11.98 -18.66
CA ALA A 608 20.05 11.13 -18.22
C ALA A 608 20.45 9.64 -18.27
N ARG A 609 21.10 9.20 -19.37
CA ARG A 609 21.59 7.82 -19.56
C ARG A 609 22.60 7.45 -18.47
N GLY A 610 23.64 8.25 -18.28
CA GLY A 610 24.69 8.00 -17.29
C GLY A 610 24.11 7.95 -15.89
N ARG A 611 23.20 8.88 -15.56
CA ARG A 611 22.56 8.92 -14.23
C ARG A 611 21.65 7.73 -13.99
N ALA A 612 20.81 7.34 -14.96
CA ALA A 612 19.91 6.19 -14.83
C ALA A 612 20.71 4.88 -14.64
N GLU A 613 21.80 4.71 -15.39
CA GLU A 613 22.68 3.55 -15.27
C GLU A 613 23.37 3.50 -13.89
N ALA A 614 23.88 4.62 -13.41
CA ALA A 614 24.50 4.72 -12.09
C ALA A 614 23.48 4.37 -10.98
N LEU A 615 22.29 4.98 -11.04
CA LEU A 615 21.21 4.69 -10.07
C LEU A 615 20.81 3.20 -10.09
N ALA A 616 20.72 2.58 -11.26
CA ALA A 616 20.38 1.16 -11.36
C ALA A 616 21.45 0.27 -10.76
N ARG A 617 22.73 0.58 -10.95
CA ARG A 617 23.86 -0.13 -10.31
C ARG A 617 23.89 0.08 -8.79
N GLU A 618 23.66 1.30 -8.33
CA GLU A 618 23.54 1.63 -6.91
C GLU A 618 22.37 0.88 -6.26
N ALA A 619 21.24 0.77 -6.99
CA ALA A 619 20.09 0.02 -6.59
C ALA A 619 20.28 -1.52 -6.62
N GLY A 620 21.46 -2.01 -6.97
CA GLY A 620 21.77 -3.44 -7.00
C GLY A 620 21.51 -4.13 -8.34
N GLY A 621 21.33 -3.37 -9.43
CA GLY A 621 21.15 -3.91 -10.77
C GLY A 621 22.45 -4.38 -11.42
N GLN A 622 22.40 -5.50 -12.12
CA GLN A 622 23.45 -6.04 -13.00
C GLN A 622 22.89 -6.15 -14.43
N GLU A 623 23.79 -6.21 -15.40
CA GLU A 623 23.42 -6.29 -16.84
C GLU A 623 22.42 -5.19 -17.25
N VAL A 624 22.74 -3.94 -16.85
CA VAL A 624 21.82 -2.81 -17.00
C VAL A 624 21.69 -2.40 -18.47
N ALA A 625 20.45 -2.44 -18.98
CA ALA A 625 20.07 -1.89 -20.28
C ALA A 625 19.37 -0.53 -20.09
N VAL A 626 19.72 0.48 -20.91
CA VAL A 626 19.16 1.83 -20.79
C VAL A 626 18.45 2.24 -22.06
N THR A 627 17.18 2.61 -21.93
CA THR A 627 16.37 3.24 -22.98
C THR A 627 16.19 4.71 -22.68
N VAL A 628 16.24 5.58 -23.71
CA VAL A 628 16.04 7.01 -23.55
C VAL A 628 14.87 7.44 -24.43
N THR A 629 14.00 8.27 -23.86
CA THR A 629 12.89 8.91 -24.57
C THR A 629 12.93 10.40 -24.33
N ARG A 630 12.50 11.18 -25.33
CA ARG A 630 12.40 12.63 -25.26
C ARG A 630 10.98 13.06 -25.59
N ALA A 631 10.47 14.02 -24.83
CA ALA A 631 9.17 14.64 -25.04
C ALA A 631 9.32 16.16 -25.05
N ASP A 632 9.03 16.77 -26.20
CA ASP A 632 9.09 18.22 -26.37
C ASP A 632 7.70 18.83 -26.16
N ARG A 633 7.65 19.85 -25.34
CA ARG A 633 6.45 20.67 -25.13
C ARG A 633 6.55 21.93 -25.92
N VAL A 634 5.69 22.04 -26.93
CA VAL A 634 5.60 23.18 -27.83
C VAL A 634 4.21 23.79 -27.72
N VAL A 635 4.12 25.11 -27.69
CA VAL A 635 2.86 25.85 -27.72
C VAL A 635 2.72 26.57 -29.03
N SER A 636 1.70 26.23 -29.80
CA SER A 636 1.38 26.92 -31.05
C SER A 636 0.69 28.24 -30.76
N MET A 637 1.28 29.35 -31.17
CA MET A 637 0.73 30.69 -31.03
C MET A 637 -0.15 31.07 -32.23
N ALA A 638 -1.05 32.06 -32.01
CA ALA A 638 -1.86 32.64 -33.08
C ALA A 638 -0.93 33.20 -34.16
N GLY A 639 -1.01 32.63 -35.39
CA GLY A 639 -0.11 32.99 -36.48
C GLY A 639 0.78 31.83 -36.97
N GLY A 640 0.67 30.63 -36.37
CA GLY A 640 1.38 29.42 -36.81
C GLY A 640 2.85 29.36 -36.35
N LEU A 641 3.24 30.19 -35.39
CA LEU A 641 4.55 30.11 -34.77
C LEU A 641 4.54 29.14 -33.60
N ASP A 642 5.38 28.12 -33.65
CA ASP A 642 5.55 27.17 -32.54
C ASP A 642 6.62 27.65 -31.56
N LEU A 643 6.21 27.91 -30.33
CA LEU A 643 7.11 28.30 -29.23
C LEU A 643 7.52 27.05 -28.42
N PHE A 644 8.81 26.75 -28.41
CA PHE A 644 9.36 25.74 -27.52
C PHE A 644 9.26 26.19 -26.06
N VAL A 645 8.68 25.35 -25.19
CA VAL A 645 8.51 25.63 -23.75
C VAL A 645 9.55 24.89 -22.94
N GLU A 646 9.57 23.57 -23.07
CA GLU A 646 10.54 22.69 -22.39
C GLU A 646 10.62 21.34 -23.10
N SER A 647 11.71 20.62 -22.88
CA SER A 647 11.87 19.23 -23.26
C SER A 647 12.18 18.40 -22.02
N THR A 648 11.55 17.23 -21.92
CA THR A 648 11.81 16.26 -20.88
C THR A 648 12.49 15.05 -21.48
N VAL A 649 13.74 14.80 -21.07
CA VAL A 649 14.50 13.61 -21.44
C VAL A 649 14.44 12.61 -20.30
N THR A 650 13.89 11.43 -20.56
CA THR A 650 13.74 10.35 -19.59
C THR A 650 14.59 9.15 -20.00
N ALA A 651 15.57 8.79 -19.19
CA ALA A 651 16.30 7.55 -19.32
C ALA A 651 15.77 6.52 -18.31
N THR A 652 15.45 5.33 -18.80
CA THR A 652 15.00 4.19 -18.00
C THR A 652 16.06 3.08 -18.07
N ALA A 653 16.62 2.74 -16.94
CA ALA A 653 17.63 1.71 -16.77
C ALA A 653 16.99 0.49 -16.10
N ALA A 654 17.01 -0.67 -16.76
CA ALA A 654 16.50 -1.94 -16.26
C ALA A 654 17.62 -2.96 -16.18
N GLY A 655 17.65 -3.74 -15.10
CA GLY A 655 18.67 -4.76 -14.87
C GLY A 655 18.16 -5.92 -14.02
N ARG A 656 18.95 -7.01 -14.00
CA ARG A 656 18.69 -8.12 -13.08
C ARG A 656 19.16 -7.76 -11.66
N PRO A 657 18.52 -8.29 -10.62
CA PRO A 657 19.02 -8.12 -9.26
C PRO A 657 20.40 -8.79 -9.11
N ARG A 658 21.26 -8.21 -8.27
CA ARG A 658 22.57 -8.77 -7.94
C ARG A 658 22.39 -10.11 -7.25
N MET A 659 23.05 -11.14 -7.76
CA MET A 659 23.16 -12.46 -7.14
C MET A 659 24.43 -12.50 -6.27
N GLY A 660 24.38 -13.23 -5.15
CA GLY A 660 25.48 -13.44 -4.23
C GLY A 660 26.44 -14.51 -4.69
#